data_1ea36c3b6fdce45eb6a657c10ef188b5
#
_entry.id   1ea36c3b6fdce45eb6a657c10ef188b5
#
_cell.length_a   1.000
_cell.length_b   1.000
_cell.length_c   1.000
_cell.angle_alpha   90.00
_cell.angle_beta   90.00
_cell.angle_gamma   90.00
#
_symmetry.space_group_name_H-M   'P 1'
#
loop_
_entity.id
_entity.type
_entity.pdbx_description
1 polymer ?
#
loop_
_entity_poly.entity_id
_entity_poly.type
_entity_poly.pdbx_seq_one_letter_code
_entity_poly.pdbx_strand_id
1 'polypeptide(L)'
;MMLSSHYNNINVMVRAFRLIGLLWLATAAHSVTSAPIINAKTYRVATEADDVVTRILFDAIAYQFRLEIDYVNYPSFDAILTAIEQGESDFAANVTYTEQRAQRFDFSSPTNIEYTYAFSHSNVQLTDLARVGVPKGTIYGELIAAYFPHIIQVEYDGARRAKELLSTAEVDVVVDAINQLKPMLMAGLDAQLLNDQLPIQPVAIITPKGHNTLLLNKIQEYVHSASVQKLLRKSVQKYQFDIRKQALRQSVIDSGLNVQRPLKVKLENINQFAQYQHDGKVKGINADIVFKACDILLLKCELASQPDETWESMYADLVNKRIDILVPVTVSQQRKSDVYFSDTYYQPEAVLIKRENYKDNVYSNVSELIVERIGVIKEDFFEELLGKMLPNKVLHVYKTQNELVKALLGKEVDYIVLNRANFNQILREADNLLPLEEDLFIGSFYSSEIAMGFPKNSMGASLAPLFTRAIKMIDTQKIINTYDYQPNWRATLAAEKTFSRHTQWLFTLVFGFLLVVAFYLHSQSVTDNLTKLRNRRALYRRYSRGLNSDLTLIYLDVNNFKPINDNYGHEVGDEVLKALASRIDSIWRGRSYRIGGDEFILIGQYSDEELEPVLMQLESFTYSDSARNLNIKVNVAIGVSNYRDHFMSLEEVLHQTDIAMYQSKHHGSGQRDNTKPLLKIIRSSNKS
;
A
#
# COMPACT_ATOMS: atom_id res chain seq x y z
N MET A 1 -32.47 1.61 -8.87
CA MET A 1 -32.51 0.71 -7.71
C MET A 1 -31.72 -0.58 -7.99
N MET A 2 -30.50 -0.50 -8.57
CA MET A 2 -29.63 -1.65 -8.89
C MET A 2 -28.13 -1.35 -8.82
N LEU A 3 -27.70 -0.36 -8.02
CA LEU A 3 -26.28 0.01 -7.86
C LEU A 3 -25.77 -0.01 -6.40
N SER A 4 -26.61 -0.38 -5.42
CA SER A 4 -26.19 -0.50 -4.01
C SER A 4 -25.67 -1.89 -3.62
N SER A 5 -25.79 -2.89 -4.50
CA SER A 5 -25.40 -4.29 -4.22
C SER A 5 -23.89 -4.57 -4.43
N HIS A 6 -23.19 -3.79 -5.25
CA HIS A 6 -21.78 -4.05 -5.54
C HIS A 6 -20.79 -3.51 -4.49
N TYR A 7 -21.17 -2.48 -3.73
CA TYR A 7 -20.28 -1.91 -2.71
C TYR A 7 -20.17 -2.76 -1.44
N ASN A 8 -21.23 -3.52 -1.10
CA ASN A 8 -21.19 -4.43 0.05
C ASN A 8 -20.35 -5.70 -0.21
N ASN A 9 -20.26 -6.15 -1.47
CA ASN A 9 -19.47 -7.34 -1.80
C ASN A 9 -17.96 -7.11 -1.80
N ILE A 10 -17.49 -5.90 -2.09
CA ILE A 10 -16.05 -5.56 -2.04
C ILE A 10 -15.55 -5.49 -0.59
N ASN A 11 -16.36 -4.95 0.33
CA ASN A 11 -16.02 -4.91 1.75
C ASN A 11 -16.04 -6.31 2.40
N VAL A 12 -16.87 -7.21 1.93
CA VAL A 12 -16.87 -8.62 2.38
C VAL A 12 -15.67 -9.37 1.84
N MET A 13 -15.24 -9.12 0.60
CA MET A 13 -14.02 -9.70 0.03
C MET A 13 -12.75 -9.20 0.73
N VAL A 14 -12.64 -7.90 1.01
CA VAL A 14 -11.49 -7.33 1.74
C VAL A 14 -11.43 -7.80 3.19
N ARG A 15 -12.58 -8.01 3.85
CA ARG A 15 -12.64 -8.63 5.20
C ARG A 15 -12.32 -10.13 5.14
N ALA A 16 -12.74 -10.85 4.10
CA ALA A 16 -12.39 -12.25 3.88
C ALA A 16 -10.88 -12.43 3.61
N PHE A 17 -10.26 -11.54 2.84
CA PHE A 17 -8.80 -11.56 2.62
C PHE A 17 -8.00 -11.24 3.88
N ARG A 18 -8.48 -10.34 4.75
CA ARG A 18 -7.85 -10.07 6.06
C ARG A 18 -8.01 -11.26 7.03
N LEU A 19 -9.15 -11.95 7.01
CA LEU A 19 -9.37 -13.17 7.81
C LEU A 19 -8.59 -14.38 7.27
N ILE A 20 -8.43 -14.52 5.96
CA ILE A 20 -7.61 -15.57 5.36
C ILE A 20 -6.12 -15.32 5.61
N GLY A 21 -5.66 -14.07 5.58
CA GLY A 21 -4.28 -13.71 5.97
C GLY A 21 -3.99 -13.99 7.45
N LEU A 22 -4.95 -13.79 8.33
CA LEU A 22 -4.86 -14.10 9.77
C LEU A 22 -5.00 -15.61 10.06
N LEU A 23 -5.77 -16.35 9.27
CA LEU A 23 -5.86 -17.82 9.42
C LEU A 23 -4.63 -18.55 8.85
N TRP A 24 -3.94 -18.00 7.85
CA TRP A 24 -2.66 -18.57 7.38
C TRP A 24 -1.52 -18.36 8.39
N LEU A 25 -1.56 -17.26 9.16
CA LEU A 25 -0.65 -17.06 10.29
C LEU A 25 -0.98 -17.97 11.50
N ALA A 26 -2.24 -18.38 11.65
CA ALA A 26 -2.67 -19.23 12.75
C ALA A 26 -2.49 -20.76 12.50
N THR A 27 -2.41 -21.21 11.23
CA THR A 27 -2.20 -22.62 10.90
C THR A 27 -0.71 -22.99 10.70
N ALA A 28 0.19 -22.00 10.70
CA ALA A 28 1.63 -22.22 10.79
C ALA A 28 2.15 -22.33 12.22
N ALA A 29 1.26 -22.24 13.21
CA ALA A 29 1.58 -22.59 14.59
C ALA A 29 1.64 -24.14 14.75
N HIS A 30 2.58 -24.76 14.05
CA HIS A 30 3.09 -26.04 14.50
C HIS A 30 3.80 -25.80 15.84
N SER A 31 3.39 -26.55 16.83
CA SER A 31 4.01 -26.72 18.13
C SER A 31 5.51 -26.36 18.13
N VAL A 32 5.79 -25.10 18.42
CA VAL A 32 7.09 -24.73 18.96
C VAL A 32 7.06 -25.28 20.38
N THR A 33 7.62 -26.48 20.54
CA THR A 33 8.15 -26.91 21.81
C THR A 33 8.96 -25.72 22.33
N SER A 34 8.58 -25.18 23.46
CA SER A 34 9.36 -24.19 24.18
C SER A 34 10.75 -24.76 24.42
N ALA A 35 11.68 -24.41 23.52
CA ALA A 35 13.08 -24.55 23.82
C ALA A 35 13.33 -23.72 25.09
N PRO A 36 14.17 -24.21 26.02
CA PRO A 36 14.45 -23.47 27.24
C PRO A 36 14.90 -22.06 26.85
N ILE A 37 14.39 -21.06 27.57
CA ILE A 37 14.87 -19.68 27.47
C ILE A 37 16.35 -19.73 27.84
N ILE A 38 17.20 -19.89 26.81
CA ILE A 38 18.61 -19.58 26.91
C ILE A 38 18.60 -18.08 27.19
N ASN A 39 19.17 -17.64 28.32
CA ASN A 39 19.36 -16.24 28.64
C ASN A 39 19.92 -15.54 27.40
N ALA A 40 19.04 -14.90 26.63
CA ALA A 40 19.46 -14.11 25.50
C ALA A 40 20.37 -13.02 26.07
N LYS A 41 21.62 -12.97 25.61
CA LYS A 41 22.54 -11.93 26.08
C LYS A 41 21.96 -10.58 25.67
N THR A 42 21.61 -9.76 26.64
CA THR A 42 21.15 -8.39 26.44
C THR A 42 22.36 -7.53 26.09
N TYR A 43 22.26 -6.80 24.97
CA TYR A 43 23.28 -5.84 24.54
C TYR A 43 22.79 -4.42 24.71
N ARG A 44 23.61 -3.57 25.29
CA ARG A 44 23.32 -2.14 25.46
C ARG A 44 23.78 -1.37 24.21
N VAL A 45 22.85 -0.65 23.59
CA VAL A 45 23.12 0.18 22.42
C VAL A 45 22.99 1.64 22.82
N ALA A 46 24.11 2.36 22.72
CA ALA A 46 24.15 3.78 22.98
C ALA A 46 23.49 4.57 21.85
N THR A 47 22.61 5.49 22.20
CA THR A 47 21.84 6.29 21.25
C THR A 47 21.55 7.68 21.83
N GLU A 48 21.26 8.65 20.99
CA GLU A 48 20.60 9.90 21.41
C GLU A 48 19.09 9.77 21.37
N ALA A 49 18.40 10.72 21.97
CA ALA A 49 16.95 10.82 21.84
C ALA A 49 16.58 10.98 20.35
N ASP A 50 15.53 10.29 19.93
CA ASP A 50 15.02 10.33 18.55
C ASP A 50 15.98 9.79 17.45
N ASP A 51 17.04 9.04 17.83
CA ASP A 51 17.92 8.35 16.86
C ASP A 51 17.19 7.14 16.24
N VAL A 52 16.42 7.42 15.22
CA VAL A 52 15.59 6.45 14.50
C VAL A 52 16.45 5.50 13.66
N VAL A 53 17.57 5.96 13.11
CA VAL A 53 18.44 5.15 12.23
C VAL A 53 19.05 4.00 13.02
N THR A 54 19.63 4.31 14.20
CA THR A 54 20.16 3.29 15.11
C THR A 54 19.09 2.29 15.52
N ARG A 55 17.87 2.75 15.88
CA ARG A 55 16.77 1.85 16.29
C ARG A 55 16.35 0.91 15.15
N ILE A 56 16.09 1.42 13.96
CA ILE A 56 15.71 0.59 12.79
C ILE A 56 16.77 -0.48 12.53
N LEU A 57 18.05 -0.08 12.59
CA LEU A 57 19.15 -0.96 12.32
C LEU A 57 19.26 -2.07 13.38
N PHE A 58 19.26 -1.71 14.66
CA PHE A 58 19.41 -2.67 15.75
C PHE A 58 18.16 -3.51 15.99
N ASP A 59 16.95 -3.02 15.70
CA ASP A 59 15.73 -3.83 15.73
C ASP A 59 15.79 -4.94 14.67
N ALA A 60 16.29 -4.64 13.46
CA ALA A 60 16.51 -5.64 12.42
C ALA A 60 17.59 -6.67 12.82
N ILE A 61 18.70 -6.21 13.44
CA ILE A 61 19.76 -7.06 13.97
C ILE A 61 19.22 -7.96 15.09
N ALA A 62 18.48 -7.39 16.06
CA ALA A 62 17.87 -8.11 17.17
C ALA A 62 16.98 -9.24 16.68
N TYR A 63 16.12 -8.94 15.72
CA TYR A 63 15.23 -9.94 15.10
C TYR A 63 16.01 -11.08 14.42
N GLN A 64 17.02 -10.75 13.61
CA GLN A 64 17.80 -11.73 12.86
C GLN A 64 18.60 -12.66 13.76
N PHE A 65 19.26 -12.10 14.75
CA PHE A 65 20.19 -12.84 15.62
C PHE A 65 19.57 -13.31 16.95
N ARG A 66 18.27 -13.02 17.16
CA ARG A 66 17.53 -13.32 18.40
C ARG A 66 18.24 -12.74 19.63
N LEU A 67 18.65 -11.47 19.52
CA LEU A 67 19.30 -10.75 20.60
C LEU A 67 18.25 -9.91 21.36
N GLU A 68 18.54 -9.64 22.61
CA GLU A 68 17.83 -8.63 23.39
C GLU A 68 18.64 -7.33 23.37
N ILE A 69 18.02 -6.22 22.99
CA ILE A 69 18.65 -4.89 22.87
C ILE A 69 18.04 -3.97 23.92
N ASP A 70 18.93 -3.37 24.71
CA ASP A 70 18.59 -2.29 25.62
C ASP A 70 19.18 -0.97 25.08
N TYR A 71 18.28 -0.02 24.74
CA TYR A 71 18.67 1.27 24.21
C TYR A 71 18.94 2.27 25.33
N VAL A 72 20.19 2.67 25.50
CA VAL A 72 20.63 3.65 26.52
C VAL A 72 20.77 5.02 25.87
N ASN A 73 19.99 5.99 26.34
CA ASN A 73 20.02 7.35 25.81
C ASN A 73 21.10 8.18 26.49
N TYR A 74 21.93 8.82 25.68
CA TYR A 74 22.97 9.76 26.13
C TYR A 74 22.62 11.19 25.65
N PRO A 75 23.10 12.23 26.36
CA PRO A 75 22.74 13.62 26.05
C PRO A 75 23.44 14.19 24.81
N SER A 76 24.52 13.58 24.34
CA SER A 76 25.31 14.06 23.21
C SER A 76 26.08 12.93 22.54
N PHE A 77 26.59 13.19 21.33
CA PHE A 77 27.42 12.26 20.58
C PHE A 77 28.75 11.97 21.30
N ASP A 78 29.38 12.98 21.91
CA ASP A 78 30.61 12.82 22.70
C ASP A 78 30.40 11.91 23.92
N ALA A 79 29.24 12.01 24.58
CA ALA A 79 28.86 11.12 25.66
C ALA A 79 28.67 9.67 25.19
N ILE A 80 28.12 9.45 23.99
CA ILE A 80 28.02 8.11 23.37
C ILE A 80 29.43 7.50 23.18
N LEU A 81 30.36 8.24 22.58
CA LEU A 81 31.71 7.74 22.35
C LEU A 81 32.42 7.39 23.68
N THR A 82 32.22 8.20 24.70
CA THR A 82 32.75 7.97 26.05
C THR A 82 32.16 6.69 26.67
N ALA A 83 30.84 6.52 26.58
CA ALA A 83 30.15 5.35 27.11
C ALA A 83 30.59 4.03 26.45
N ILE A 84 30.84 4.07 25.13
CA ILE A 84 31.39 2.91 24.41
C ILE A 84 32.80 2.62 24.85
N GLU A 85 33.68 3.64 24.97
CA GLU A 85 35.07 3.47 25.41
C GLU A 85 35.14 2.88 26.80
N GLN A 86 34.27 3.32 27.72
CA GLN A 86 34.22 2.85 29.10
C GLN A 86 33.53 1.49 29.25
N GLY A 87 32.94 0.95 28.18
CA GLY A 87 32.20 -0.31 28.22
C GLY A 87 30.85 -0.21 28.91
N GLU A 88 30.32 1.00 29.10
CA GLU A 88 28.98 1.23 29.64
C GLU A 88 27.89 0.81 28.64
N SER A 89 28.22 0.85 27.36
CA SER A 89 27.39 0.33 26.27
C SER A 89 28.20 -0.56 25.34
N ASP A 90 27.54 -1.56 24.72
CA ASP A 90 28.22 -2.56 23.88
C ASP A 90 28.39 -2.08 22.44
N PHE A 91 27.44 -1.30 21.93
CA PHE A 91 27.41 -0.83 20.54
C PHE A 91 26.90 0.60 20.43
N ALA A 92 27.36 1.29 19.38
CA ALA A 92 26.70 2.49 18.84
C ALA A 92 26.72 2.43 17.32
N ALA A 93 25.77 3.10 16.67
CA ALA A 93 25.72 3.24 15.21
C ALA A 93 25.90 4.71 14.80
N ASN A 94 25.88 4.94 13.49
CA ASN A 94 26.02 6.28 12.88
C ASN A 94 27.33 6.98 13.24
N VAL A 95 28.41 6.22 13.41
CA VAL A 95 29.75 6.77 13.75
C VAL A 95 30.60 6.79 12.51
N THR A 96 31.05 7.98 12.10
CA THR A 96 31.99 8.16 11.01
C THR A 96 33.37 7.62 11.40
N TYR A 97 33.98 6.86 10.50
CA TYR A 97 35.35 6.34 10.71
C TYR A 97 36.38 7.48 10.67
N THR A 98 37.28 7.51 11.67
CA THR A 98 38.52 8.27 11.64
C THR A 98 39.63 7.41 12.23
N GLU A 99 40.90 7.66 11.84
CA GLU A 99 42.05 6.93 12.37
C GLU A 99 42.18 7.07 13.90
N GLN A 100 41.85 8.24 14.42
CA GLN A 100 41.86 8.51 15.86
C GLN A 100 40.83 7.65 16.60
N ARG A 101 39.60 7.55 16.04
CA ARG A 101 38.54 6.73 16.64
C ARG A 101 38.84 5.24 16.52
N ALA A 102 39.49 4.79 15.43
CA ALA A 102 39.85 3.40 15.21
C ALA A 102 40.90 2.86 16.22
N GLN A 103 41.62 3.77 16.93
CA GLN A 103 42.48 3.38 18.04
C GLN A 103 41.67 2.96 19.28
N ARG A 104 40.48 3.53 19.48
CA ARG A 104 39.61 3.36 20.65
C ARG A 104 38.49 2.35 20.42
N PHE A 105 38.05 2.18 19.19
CA PHE A 105 36.88 1.35 18.82
C PHE A 105 37.19 0.38 17.70
N ASP A 106 36.46 -0.71 17.64
CA ASP A 106 36.34 -1.57 16.46
C ASP A 106 35.14 -1.14 15.63
N PHE A 107 35.35 -1.03 14.34
CA PHE A 107 34.35 -0.56 13.38
C PHE A 107 33.81 -1.72 12.51
N SER A 108 32.54 -1.71 12.22
CA SER A 108 32.00 -2.47 11.09
C SER A 108 32.41 -1.85 9.75
N SER A 109 32.19 -2.54 8.63
CA SER A 109 32.11 -1.85 7.35
C SER A 109 30.97 -0.82 7.36
N PRO A 110 31.01 0.22 6.50
CA PRO A 110 29.97 1.24 6.45
C PRO A 110 28.57 0.65 6.32
N THR A 111 27.64 1.07 7.16
CA THR A 111 26.25 0.56 7.18
C THR A 111 25.30 1.42 6.37
N ASN A 112 25.52 2.72 6.35
CA ASN A 112 24.73 3.74 5.65
C ASN A 112 25.56 5.02 5.48
N ILE A 113 24.92 6.03 4.88
CA ILE A 113 25.46 7.39 4.83
C ILE A 113 24.88 8.23 5.97
N GLU A 114 25.64 9.23 6.39
CA GLU A 114 25.14 10.23 7.32
C GLU A 114 24.20 11.22 6.62
N TYR A 115 23.04 11.48 7.23
CA TYR A 115 22.11 12.50 6.78
C TYR A 115 22.39 13.79 7.55
N THR A 116 23.20 14.66 6.96
CA THR A 116 23.63 15.93 7.55
C THR A 116 22.67 17.05 7.17
N TYR A 117 22.18 17.78 8.15
CA TYR A 117 21.23 18.90 7.97
C TYR A 117 21.81 20.23 8.42
N ALA A 118 21.42 21.29 7.70
CA ALA A 118 21.50 22.67 8.19
C ALA A 118 20.13 23.05 8.78
N PHE A 119 20.13 23.45 10.03
CA PHE A 119 18.94 23.93 10.74
C PHE A 119 19.02 25.45 10.91
N SER A 120 18.02 26.18 10.41
CA SER A 120 18.00 27.64 10.40
C SER A 120 16.56 28.16 10.34
N HIS A 121 16.38 29.48 10.45
CA HIS A 121 15.07 30.14 10.29
C HIS A 121 14.64 30.27 8.82
N SER A 122 15.57 30.14 7.86
CA SER A 122 15.34 30.27 6.42
C SER A 122 16.26 29.34 5.65
N ASN A 123 15.95 29.12 4.37
CA ASN A 123 16.85 28.35 3.50
C ASN A 123 18.19 29.09 3.31
N VAL A 124 19.31 28.40 3.50
CA VAL A 124 20.66 28.97 3.52
C VAL A 124 21.61 28.21 2.60
N GLN A 125 22.61 28.92 2.07
CA GLN A 125 23.77 28.30 1.40
C GLN A 125 24.98 28.47 2.31
N LEU A 126 25.76 27.40 2.51
CA LEU A 126 26.95 27.44 3.37
C LEU A 126 27.96 28.49 2.92
N THR A 127 28.02 28.76 1.60
CA THR A 127 28.91 29.80 1.04
C THR A 127 28.65 31.20 1.57
N ASP A 128 27.42 31.48 2.03
CA ASP A 128 26.97 32.83 2.38
C ASP A 128 26.96 33.07 3.90
N LEU A 129 27.39 32.07 4.68
CA LEU A 129 27.30 32.09 6.14
C LEU A 129 28.59 32.64 6.79
N ALA A 130 28.41 33.33 7.90
CA ALA A 130 29.54 33.82 8.72
C ALA A 130 29.82 32.89 9.91
N ARG A 131 28.79 32.35 10.56
CA ARG A 131 28.92 31.55 11.78
C ARG A 131 28.06 30.31 11.76
N VAL A 132 28.65 29.16 12.10
CA VAL A 132 27.98 27.86 12.10
C VAL A 132 28.17 27.17 13.46
N GLY A 133 27.04 26.69 14.04
CA GLY A 133 27.09 25.82 15.20
C GLY A 133 27.36 24.38 14.77
N VAL A 134 28.31 23.71 15.42
CA VAL A 134 28.66 22.31 15.18
C VAL A 134 28.65 21.52 16.48
N PRO A 135 28.14 20.29 16.52
CA PRO A 135 28.17 19.49 17.75
C PRO A 135 29.58 19.02 18.06
N LYS A 136 29.94 19.09 19.35
CA LYS A 136 31.22 18.64 19.83
C LYS A 136 31.49 17.16 19.55
N GLY A 137 32.73 16.84 19.20
CA GLY A 137 33.14 15.46 18.95
C GLY A 137 32.70 14.88 17.63
N THR A 138 31.98 15.64 16.79
CA THR A 138 31.56 15.21 15.44
C THR A 138 32.59 15.61 14.37
N ILE A 139 32.43 15.03 13.16
CA ILE A 139 33.31 15.35 12.02
C ILE A 139 32.92 16.68 11.32
N TYR A 140 31.77 17.26 11.67
CA TYR A 140 31.24 18.41 10.94
C TYR A 140 32.14 19.62 11.01
N GLY A 141 32.80 19.85 12.16
CA GLY A 141 33.75 20.92 12.31
C GLY A 141 34.95 20.81 11.36
N GLU A 142 35.49 19.60 11.23
CA GLU A 142 36.59 19.32 10.30
C GLU A 142 36.18 19.52 8.84
N LEU A 143 34.99 19.05 8.47
CA LEU A 143 34.46 19.21 7.12
C LEU A 143 34.21 20.68 6.79
N ILE A 144 33.58 21.45 7.68
CA ILE A 144 33.35 22.87 7.48
C ILE A 144 34.68 23.63 7.37
N ALA A 145 35.67 23.34 8.22
CA ALA A 145 36.97 23.96 8.14
C ALA A 145 37.69 23.67 6.81
N ALA A 146 37.52 22.44 6.28
CA ALA A 146 38.18 22.04 5.04
C ALA A 146 37.52 22.66 3.78
N TYR A 147 36.18 22.75 3.74
CA TYR A 147 35.44 23.18 2.52
C TYR A 147 35.00 24.64 2.59
N PHE A 148 34.82 25.20 3.80
CA PHE A 148 34.36 26.57 4.05
C PHE A 148 35.20 27.27 5.10
N PRO A 149 36.48 27.48 4.86
CA PRO A 149 37.44 27.98 5.86
C PRO A 149 37.18 29.42 6.37
N HIS A 150 36.27 30.14 5.70
CA HIS A 150 35.87 31.49 6.11
C HIS A 150 34.83 31.47 7.24
N ILE A 151 34.16 30.31 7.47
CA ILE A 151 33.09 30.19 8.47
C ILE A 151 33.71 30.06 9.89
N ILE A 152 33.20 30.89 10.79
CA ILE A 152 33.51 30.78 12.21
C ILE A 152 32.65 29.71 12.83
N GLN A 153 33.29 28.69 13.43
CA GLN A 153 32.61 27.58 14.07
C GLN A 153 32.36 27.85 15.55
N VAL A 154 31.18 27.52 16.05
CA VAL A 154 30.82 27.55 17.47
C VAL A 154 30.45 26.12 17.89
N GLU A 155 31.28 25.49 18.68
CA GLU A 155 31.00 24.17 19.22
C GLU A 155 29.87 24.22 20.26
N TYR A 156 29.03 23.22 20.23
CA TYR A 156 27.94 23.06 21.22
C TYR A 156 27.80 21.60 21.69
N ASP A 157 27.12 21.44 22.82
CA ASP A 157 26.79 20.14 23.38
C ASP A 157 25.26 20.02 23.62
N GLY A 158 24.63 19.03 22.98
CA GLY A 158 23.24 18.69 23.09
C GLY A 158 22.24 19.65 22.40
N ALA A 159 21.05 19.13 22.10
CA ALA A 159 19.99 19.83 21.33
C ALA A 159 19.50 21.14 21.95
N ARG A 160 19.57 21.29 23.28
CA ARG A 160 19.14 22.51 23.96
C ARG A 160 20.07 23.67 23.60
N ARG A 161 21.41 23.48 23.65
CA ARG A 161 22.35 24.53 23.33
C ARG A 161 22.34 24.87 21.83
N ALA A 162 22.09 23.92 20.97
CA ALA A 162 21.89 24.15 19.54
C ALA A 162 20.74 25.15 19.28
N LYS A 163 19.59 24.97 19.94
CA LYS A 163 18.45 25.87 19.82
C LYS A 163 18.72 27.25 20.42
N GLU A 164 19.42 27.32 21.54
CA GLU A 164 19.83 28.58 22.15
C GLU A 164 20.70 29.40 21.20
N LEU A 165 21.71 28.78 20.56
CA LEU A 165 22.63 29.44 19.61
C LEU A 165 21.84 30.08 18.43
N LEU A 166 20.81 29.41 17.91
CA LEU A 166 19.96 29.97 16.85
C LEU A 166 19.04 31.06 17.37
N SER A 167 18.43 30.88 18.53
CA SER A 167 17.48 31.85 19.10
C SER A 167 18.15 33.15 19.54
N THR A 168 19.40 33.10 19.97
CA THR A 168 20.22 34.25 20.35
C THR A 168 20.99 34.87 19.17
N ALA A 169 20.86 34.30 17.97
CA ALA A 169 21.63 34.69 16.78
C ALA A 169 23.14 34.67 16.99
N GLU A 170 23.63 33.81 17.88
CA GLU A 170 25.06 33.56 18.05
C GLU A 170 25.64 32.84 16.82
N VAL A 171 24.84 32.05 16.13
CA VAL A 171 25.13 31.39 14.86
C VAL A 171 24.02 31.61 13.84
N ASP A 172 24.37 31.56 12.56
CA ASP A 172 23.45 31.71 11.45
C ASP A 172 22.70 30.42 11.19
N VAL A 173 23.36 29.28 11.41
CA VAL A 173 22.85 27.92 11.19
C VAL A 173 23.53 26.94 12.19
N VAL A 174 22.82 25.85 12.46
CA VAL A 174 23.37 24.69 13.16
C VAL A 174 23.46 23.53 12.17
N VAL A 175 24.61 22.88 12.08
CA VAL A 175 24.83 21.67 11.29
C VAL A 175 24.80 20.47 12.22
N ASP A 176 23.90 19.50 11.96
CA ASP A 176 23.79 18.30 12.79
C ASP A 176 23.15 17.14 11.99
N ALA A 177 23.05 15.97 12.61
CA ALA A 177 22.52 14.75 12.03
C ALA A 177 20.97 14.68 12.08
N ILE A 178 20.44 13.63 11.45
CA ILE A 178 18.98 13.36 11.35
C ILE A 178 18.28 13.20 12.71
N ASN A 179 18.95 12.80 13.78
CA ASN A 179 18.40 12.69 15.13
C ASN A 179 17.91 14.05 15.66
N GLN A 180 18.49 15.18 15.19
CA GLN A 180 18.05 16.52 15.52
C GLN A 180 16.89 17.04 14.64
N LEU A 181 16.49 16.29 13.60
CA LEU A 181 15.45 16.74 12.66
C LEU A 181 14.12 17.06 13.38
N LYS A 182 13.65 16.15 14.23
CA LYS A 182 12.38 16.34 14.95
C LYS A 182 12.44 17.52 15.93
N PRO A 183 13.38 17.58 16.89
CA PRO A 183 13.41 18.68 17.86
C PRO A 183 13.62 20.06 17.22
N MET A 184 14.32 20.16 16.09
CA MET A 184 14.54 21.42 15.38
C MET A 184 13.30 21.85 14.57
N LEU A 185 12.70 20.96 13.80
CA LEU A 185 11.47 21.25 13.06
C LEU A 185 10.30 21.61 13.99
N MET A 186 10.18 20.93 15.14
CA MET A 186 9.15 21.25 16.14
C MET A 186 9.40 22.57 16.87
N ALA A 187 10.62 23.09 16.82
CA ALA A 187 10.96 24.44 17.30
C ALA A 187 10.70 25.53 16.23
N GLY A 188 10.12 25.17 15.08
CA GLY A 188 9.79 26.11 14.00
C GLY A 188 10.96 26.45 13.06
N LEU A 189 12.08 25.72 13.18
CA LEU A 189 13.23 25.86 12.30
C LEU A 189 13.02 25.09 11.01
N ASP A 190 13.63 25.53 9.91
CA ASP A 190 13.74 24.77 8.68
C ASP A 190 14.94 23.80 8.74
N ALA A 191 14.85 22.70 8.00
CA ALA A 191 15.91 21.70 7.90
C ALA A 191 16.24 21.42 6.43
N GLN A 192 17.42 21.81 6.03
CA GLN A 192 17.96 21.57 4.69
C GLN A 192 18.99 20.47 4.72
N LEU A 193 18.88 19.47 3.83
CA LEU A 193 19.87 18.42 3.66
C LEU A 193 21.12 19.00 2.98
N LEU A 194 22.30 18.74 3.54
CA LEU A 194 23.59 19.28 3.07
C LEU A 194 24.41 18.32 2.21
N ASN A 195 23.85 17.18 1.81
CA ASN A 195 24.60 16.15 1.09
C ASN A 195 25.08 16.58 -0.31
N ASP A 196 24.58 17.70 -0.83
CA ASP A 196 25.02 18.35 -2.07
C ASP A 196 26.08 19.44 -1.85
N GLN A 197 26.26 19.92 -0.61
CA GLN A 197 27.21 20.98 -0.25
C GLN A 197 28.43 20.47 0.54
N LEU A 198 28.27 19.36 1.25
CA LEU A 198 29.34 18.69 1.99
C LEU A 198 29.56 17.27 1.47
N PRO A 199 30.77 16.74 1.51
CA PRO A 199 31.04 15.35 1.15
C PRO A 199 30.22 14.39 2.00
N ILE A 200 29.56 13.43 1.34
CA ILE A 200 28.81 12.38 1.99
C ILE A 200 29.75 11.50 2.82
N GLN A 201 29.49 11.38 4.12
CA GLN A 201 30.25 10.56 5.02
C GLN A 201 29.59 9.19 5.21
N PRO A 202 30.36 8.09 5.01
CA PRO A 202 29.89 6.77 5.40
C PRO A 202 29.96 6.62 6.92
N VAL A 203 28.94 6.01 7.51
CA VAL A 203 28.89 5.72 8.94
C VAL A 203 28.82 4.22 9.21
N ALA A 204 29.30 3.82 10.37
CA ALA A 204 29.45 2.43 10.76
C ALA A 204 28.93 2.18 12.18
N ILE A 205 28.79 0.91 12.54
CA ILE A 205 28.58 0.46 13.91
C ILE A 205 29.93 0.34 14.58
N ILE A 206 30.03 0.81 15.84
CA ILE A 206 31.21 0.67 16.67
C ILE A 206 30.94 -0.18 17.92
N THR A 207 32.02 -0.76 18.45
CA THR A 207 32.07 -1.47 19.74
C THR A 207 33.37 -1.12 20.46
N PRO A 208 33.52 -1.28 21.79
CA PRO A 208 34.77 -1.10 22.48
C PRO A 208 35.88 -1.92 21.86
N LYS A 209 37.08 -1.39 21.83
CA LYS A 209 38.24 -2.05 21.20
C LYS A 209 38.47 -3.46 21.73
N GLY A 210 38.52 -4.44 20.81
CA GLY A 210 38.72 -5.85 21.14
C GLY A 210 37.49 -6.57 21.70
N HIS A 211 36.34 -5.90 21.80
CA HIS A 211 35.09 -6.49 22.32
C HIS A 211 34.09 -6.75 21.20
N ASN A 212 33.23 -7.78 21.38
CA ASN A 212 32.11 -8.14 20.48
C ASN A 212 32.46 -8.31 18.98
N THR A 213 33.76 -8.45 18.62
CA THR A 213 34.25 -8.50 17.22
C THR A 213 33.61 -9.59 16.39
N LEU A 214 33.40 -10.80 16.96
CA LEU A 214 32.74 -11.91 16.25
C LEU A 214 31.27 -11.58 15.91
N LEU A 215 30.56 -10.92 16.82
CA LEU A 215 29.18 -10.51 16.58
C LEU A 215 29.15 -9.34 15.58
N LEU A 216 30.05 -8.37 15.71
CA LEU A 216 30.17 -7.25 14.79
C LEU A 216 30.40 -7.71 13.34
N ASN A 217 31.23 -8.74 13.12
CA ASN A 217 31.45 -9.32 11.80
C ASN A 217 30.20 -9.97 11.22
N LYS A 218 29.40 -10.67 12.03
CA LYS A 218 28.11 -11.24 11.57
C LYS A 218 27.08 -10.14 11.29
N ILE A 219 27.04 -9.10 12.12
CA ILE A 219 26.15 -7.95 11.94
C ILE A 219 26.44 -7.26 10.61
N GLN A 220 27.70 -6.99 10.27
CA GLN A 220 28.05 -6.30 9.03
C GLN A 220 27.62 -7.07 7.78
N GLU A 221 27.78 -8.41 7.74
CA GLU A 221 27.30 -9.23 6.63
C GLU A 221 25.79 -9.11 6.45
N TYR A 222 25.03 -9.16 7.55
CA TYR A 222 23.58 -9.04 7.52
C TYR A 222 23.11 -7.64 7.09
N VAL A 223 23.73 -6.60 7.63
CA VAL A 223 23.36 -5.20 7.34
C VAL A 223 23.60 -4.86 5.86
N HIS A 224 24.62 -5.44 5.22
CA HIS A 224 24.85 -5.26 3.78
C HIS A 224 23.85 -6.02 2.88
N SER A 225 22.98 -6.84 3.42
CA SER A 225 21.96 -7.51 2.61
C SER A 225 21.01 -6.48 1.97
N ALA A 226 20.59 -6.76 0.73
CA ALA A 226 19.68 -5.89 -0.02
C ALA A 226 18.34 -5.64 0.72
N SER A 227 17.88 -6.61 1.52
CA SER A 227 16.66 -6.51 2.32
C SER A 227 16.78 -5.46 3.43
N VAL A 228 17.89 -5.46 4.19
CA VAL A 228 18.13 -4.51 5.28
C VAL A 228 18.39 -3.11 4.72
N GLN A 229 19.20 -2.98 3.66
CA GLN A 229 19.46 -1.69 3.01
C GLN A 229 18.17 -1.06 2.46
N LYS A 230 17.29 -1.86 1.86
CA LYS A 230 15.98 -1.39 1.39
C LYS A 230 15.07 -0.99 2.56
N LEU A 231 15.05 -1.78 3.64
CA LEU A 231 14.29 -1.48 4.85
C LEU A 231 14.74 -0.16 5.46
N LEU A 232 16.05 0.00 5.70
CA LEU A 232 16.65 1.19 6.29
C LEU A 232 16.31 2.44 5.47
N ARG A 233 16.59 2.42 4.16
CA ARG A 233 16.29 3.53 3.25
C ARG A 233 14.81 3.93 3.29
N LYS A 234 13.91 2.95 3.19
CA LYS A 234 12.45 3.19 3.17
C LYS A 234 11.96 3.74 4.51
N SER A 235 12.49 3.24 5.61
CA SER A 235 12.10 3.67 6.96
C SER A 235 12.61 5.07 7.28
N VAL A 236 13.85 5.41 6.88
CA VAL A 236 14.39 6.77 7.02
C VAL A 236 13.59 7.78 6.20
N GLN A 237 13.29 7.46 4.93
CA GLN A 237 12.46 8.33 4.09
C GLN A 237 11.07 8.55 4.69
N LYS A 238 10.46 7.49 5.22
CA LYS A 238 9.16 7.60 5.91
C LYS A 238 9.26 8.48 7.15
N TYR A 239 10.27 8.29 7.98
CA TYR A 239 10.49 9.11 9.18
C TYR A 239 10.64 10.60 8.82
N GLN A 240 11.51 10.93 7.86
CA GLN A 240 11.71 12.30 7.39
C GLN A 240 10.40 12.93 6.93
N PHE A 241 9.59 12.18 6.18
CA PHE A 241 8.28 12.64 5.72
C PHE A 241 7.30 12.87 6.89
N ASP A 242 7.19 11.90 7.79
CA ASP A 242 6.24 11.96 8.92
C ASP A 242 6.56 13.11 9.87
N ILE A 243 7.84 13.35 10.18
CA ILE A 243 8.26 14.45 11.05
C ILE A 243 8.04 15.81 10.38
N ARG A 244 8.38 15.97 9.10
CA ARG A 244 8.10 17.22 8.36
C ARG A 244 6.61 17.51 8.32
N LYS A 245 5.78 16.48 8.09
CA LYS A 245 4.32 16.59 8.12
C LYS A 245 3.80 17.01 9.49
N GLN A 246 4.34 16.44 10.56
CA GLN A 246 3.97 16.80 11.93
C GLN A 246 4.33 18.26 12.24
N ALA A 247 5.53 18.71 11.88
CA ALA A 247 5.98 20.08 12.10
C ALA A 247 5.13 21.09 11.32
N LEU A 248 4.78 20.79 10.06
CA LEU A 248 3.88 21.63 9.28
C LEU A 248 2.50 21.75 9.90
N ARG A 249 1.95 20.67 10.42
CA ARG A 249 0.65 20.70 11.13
C ARG A 249 0.71 21.55 12.40
N GLN A 250 1.83 21.50 13.13
CA GLN A 250 2.04 22.40 14.26
C GLN A 250 2.11 23.86 13.78
N SER A 251 2.83 24.15 12.70
CA SER A 251 2.88 25.50 12.11
C SER A 251 1.51 26.00 11.68
N VAL A 252 0.61 25.14 11.22
CA VAL A 252 -0.80 25.52 10.94
C VAL A 252 -1.51 25.95 12.22
N ILE A 253 -1.34 25.21 13.31
CA ILE A 253 -1.94 25.54 14.61
C ILE A 253 -1.39 26.90 15.12
N ASP A 254 -0.07 27.06 15.06
CA ASP A 254 0.64 28.24 15.55
C ASP A 254 0.30 29.51 14.72
N SER A 255 -0.07 29.34 13.46
CA SER A 255 -0.51 30.44 12.59
C SER A 255 -1.88 31.05 12.96
N GLY A 256 -2.62 30.41 13.87
CA GLY A 256 -3.95 30.84 14.29
C GLY A 256 -5.04 30.64 13.22
N LEU A 257 -4.78 29.88 12.18
CA LEU A 257 -5.76 29.54 11.14
C LEU A 257 -6.91 28.70 11.72
N ASN A 258 -8.13 29.03 11.35
CA ASN A 258 -9.29 28.22 11.74
C ASN A 258 -9.34 26.93 10.89
N VAL A 259 -8.77 25.85 11.41
CA VAL A 259 -8.71 24.53 10.75
C VAL A 259 -10.08 23.88 10.52
N GLN A 260 -11.13 24.33 11.20
CA GLN A 260 -12.49 23.81 11.03
C GLN A 260 -13.22 24.45 9.84
N ARG A 261 -12.81 25.65 9.44
CA ARG A 261 -13.36 26.34 8.28
C ARG A 261 -12.79 25.71 7.00
N PRO A 262 -13.63 25.19 6.09
CA PRO A 262 -13.15 24.70 4.80
C PRO A 262 -12.55 25.85 3.97
N LEU A 263 -11.42 25.60 3.34
CA LEU A 263 -10.81 26.50 2.37
C LEU A 263 -11.49 26.32 1.01
N LYS A 264 -11.97 27.39 0.42
CA LYS A 264 -12.58 27.40 -0.90
C LYS A 264 -11.50 27.39 -1.97
N VAL A 265 -11.41 26.30 -2.72
CA VAL A 265 -10.45 26.11 -3.81
C VAL A 265 -11.17 26.23 -5.13
N LYS A 266 -10.67 27.06 -6.04
CA LYS A 266 -11.10 27.06 -7.44
C LYS A 266 -10.01 26.50 -8.33
N LEU A 267 -10.44 25.62 -9.24
CA LEU A 267 -9.60 24.95 -10.22
C LEU A 267 -10.13 25.26 -11.61
N GLU A 268 -9.30 25.81 -12.46
CA GLU A 268 -9.65 26.04 -13.86
C GLU A 268 -9.71 24.69 -14.62
N ASN A 269 -10.82 24.47 -15.33
CA ASN A 269 -11.04 23.24 -16.10
C ASN A 269 -10.21 23.28 -17.40
N ILE A 270 -8.95 22.98 -17.27
CA ILE A 270 -7.99 22.88 -18.39
C ILE A 270 -7.33 21.51 -18.37
N ASN A 271 -7.68 20.66 -19.28
CA ASN A 271 -7.02 19.41 -19.69
C ASN A 271 -6.19 18.75 -18.55
N GLN A 272 -4.84 18.62 -18.72
CA GLN A 272 -3.97 17.98 -17.75
C GLN A 272 -3.86 18.72 -16.41
N PHE A 273 -4.27 20.00 -16.33
CA PHE A 273 -4.19 20.76 -15.09
C PHE A 273 -5.31 20.41 -14.11
N ALA A 274 -6.56 20.40 -14.60
CA ALA A 274 -7.72 19.97 -13.83
C ALA A 274 -8.86 19.56 -14.78
N GLN A 275 -9.30 18.32 -14.67
CA GLN A 275 -10.45 17.77 -15.43
C GLN A 275 -11.57 17.37 -14.49
N TYR A 276 -12.74 17.92 -14.72
CA TYR A 276 -13.96 17.59 -13.98
C TYR A 276 -14.55 16.28 -14.49
N GLN A 277 -14.70 15.31 -13.60
CA GLN A 277 -15.24 13.99 -13.90
C GLN A 277 -16.76 13.98 -13.68
N HIS A 278 -17.47 13.08 -14.36
CA HIS A 278 -18.92 12.92 -14.21
C HIS A 278 -19.37 12.56 -12.79
N ASP A 279 -18.49 12.01 -11.95
CA ASP A 279 -18.74 11.69 -10.54
C ASP A 279 -18.52 12.87 -9.58
N GLY A 280 -18.27 14.06 -10.12
CA GLY A 280 -18.00 15.29 -9.34
C GLY A 280 -16.56 15.42 -8.81
N LYS A 281 -15.69 14.46 -9.13
CA LYS A 281 -14.26 14.56 -8.78
C LYS A 281 -13.49 15.33 -9.83
N VAL A 282 -12.40 15.94 -9.41
CA VAL A 282 -11.45 16.62 -10.30
C VAL A 282 -10.12 15.89 -10.24
N LYS A 283 -9.51 15.65 -11.40
CA LYS A 283 -8.18 15.04 -11.56
C LYS A 283 -7.30 15.96 -12.39
N GLY A 284 -6.00 15.85 -12.21
CA GLY A 284 -5.01 16.61 -12.96
C GLY A 284 -3.87 17.10 -12.09
N ILE A 285 -2.84 17.70 -12.69
CA ILE A 285 -1.64 18.15 -11.99
C ILE A 285 -2.03 19.06 -10.81
N ASN A 286 -2.82 20.09 -11.07
CA ASN A 286 -3.20 21.10 -10.07
C ASN A 286 -4.13 20.52 -9.00
N ALA A 287 -5.13 19.72 -9.41
CA ALA A 287 -6.05 19.08 -8.47
C ALA A 287 -5.30 18.16 -7.50
N ASP A 288 -4.44 17.29 -8.03
CA ASP A 288 -3.70 16.33 -7.21
C ASP A 288 -2.72 17.02 -6.26
N ILE A 289 -2.04 18.08 -6.72
CA ILE A 289 -1.08 18.80 -5.88
C ILE A 289 -1.79 19.59 -4.77
N VAL A 290 -2.85 20.36 -5.09
CA VAL A 290 -3.53 21.17 -4.09
C VAL A 290 -4.20 20.33 -3.01
N PHE A 291 -4.92 19.26 -3.40
CA PHE A 291 -5.59 18.42 -2.39
C PHE A 291 -4.61 17.57 -1.58
N LYS A 292 -3.49 17.14 -2.16
CA LYS A 292 -2.41 16.51 -1.37
C LYS A 292 -1.76 17.49 -0.40
N ALA A 293 -1.55 18.75 -0.79
CA ALA A 293 -1.05 19.79 0.11
C ALA A 293 -2.03 20.03 1.27
N CYS A 294 -3.34 20.11 1.00
CA CYS A 294 -4.38 20.20 2.02
C CYS A 294 -4.32 19.03 3.02
N ASP A 295 -4.16 17.81 2.53
CA ASP A 295 -4.02 16.59 3.36
C ASP A 295 -2.76 16.63 4.25
N ILE A 296 -1.63 17.07 3.71
CA ILE A 296 -0.38 17.22 4.46
C ILE A 296 -0.58 18.20 5.61
N LEU A 297 -1.19 19.35 5.32
CA LEU A 297 -1.45 20.42 6.27
C LEU A 297 -2.61 20.11 7.25
N LEU A 298 -3.39 19.08 6.99
CA LEU A 298 -4.63 18.75 7.72
C LEU A 298 -5.68 19.87 7.65
N LEU A 299 -5.73 20.58 6.53
CA LEU A 299 -6.73 21.60 6.24
C LEU A 299 -7.87 21.01 5.40
N LYS A 300 -9.09 21.38 5.70
CA LYS A 300 -10.25 21.03 4.87
C LYS A 300 -10.26 21.90 3.64
N CYS A 301 -10.21 21.31 2.45
CA CYS A 301 -10.29 22.04 1.19
C CYS A 301 -11.53 21.56 0.42
N GLU A 302 -12.36 22.50 -0.02
CA GLU A 302 -13.58 22.23 -0.77
C GLU A 302 -13.50 22.88 -2.14
N LEU A 303 -13.85 22.12 -3.17
CA LEU A 303 -13.94 22.63 -4.52
C LEU A 303 -15.12 23.60 -4.63
N ALA A 304 -14.85 24.84 -5.01
CA ALA A 304 -15.84 25.91 -5.13
C ALA A 304 -16.09 26.35 -6.58
N SER A 305 -15.29 25.88 -7.53
CA SER A 305 -15.44 26.20 -8.96
C SER A 305 -16.44 25.27 -9.67
N GLN A 306 -17.01 25.78 -10.76
CA GLN A 306 -17.86 25.01 -11.67
C GLN A 306 -17.07 24.65 -12.95
N PRO A 307 -17.46 23.58 -13.68
CA PRO A 307 -16.74 23.13 -14.87
C PRO A 307 -16.65 24.14 -16.01
N ASP A 308 -17.60 25.04 -16.09
CA ASP A 308 -17.76 26.06 -17.14
C ASP A 308 -17.39 27.49 -16.66
N GLU A 309 -16.86 27.62 -15.45
CA GLU A 309 -16.44 28.90 -14.90
C GLU A 309 -15.17 29.41 -15.61
N THR A 310 -15.17 30.70 -15.99
CA THR A 310 -14.05 31.32 -16.67
C THR A 310 -12.92 31.66 -15.69
N TRP A 311 -11.68 31.66 -16.18
CA TRP A 311 -10.51 32.04 -15.38
C TRP A 311 -10.62 33.48 -14.85
N GLU A 312 -11.12 34.41 -15.66
CA GLU A 312 -11.39 35.81 -15.25
C GLU A 312 -12.28 35.90 -14.01
N SER A 313 -13.41 35.18 -14.03
CA SER A 313 -14.33 35.14 -12.89
C SER A 313 -13.64 34.59 -11.63
N MET A 314 -12.90 33.50 -11.76
CA MET A 314 -12.18 32.89 -10.64
C MET A 314 -11.07 33.79 -10.10
N TYR A 315 -10.33 34.46 -11.00
CA TYR A 315 -9.28 35.40 -10.58
C TYR A 315 -9.85 36.64 -9.91
N ALA A 316 -10.95 37.17 -10.43
CA ALA A 316 -11.68 38.27 -9.77
C ALA A 316 -12.16 37.87 -8.35
N ASP A 317 -12.63 36.64 -8.16
CA ASP A 317 -13.00 36.11 -6.85
C ASP A 317 -11.82 36.01 -5.89
N LEU A 318 -10.64 35.64 -6.39
CA LEU A 318 -9.41 35.60 -5.58
C LEU A 318 -9.00 37.00 -5.14
N VAL A 319 -8.93 37.96 -6.08
CA VAL A 319 -8.58 39.37 -5.80
C VAL A 319 -9.58 40.01 -4.83
N ASN A 320 -10.87 39.71 -5.01
CA ASN A 320 -11.96 40.20 -4.13
C ASN A 320 -12.08 39.39 -2.82
N LYS A 321 -11.17 38.40 -2.56
CA LYS A 321 -11.11 37.65 -1.29
C LYS A 321 -12.34 36.79 -1.03
N ARG A 322 -13.03 36.31 -2.08
CA ARG A 322 -14.21 35.43 -1.99
C ARG A 322 -13.85 33.97 -1.91
N ILE A 323 -12.64 33.63 -2.37
CA ILE A 323 -12.04 32.30 -2.32
C ILE A 323 -10.68 32.36 -1.64
N ASP A 324 -10.18 31.21 -1.24
CA ASP A 324 -8.95 31.11 -0.47
C ASP A 324 -7.76 30.64 -1.32
N ILE A 325 -8.02 29.85 -2.36
CA ILE A 325 -6.98 29.27 -3.24
C ILE A 325 -7.50 29.25 -4.68
N LEU A 326 -6.70 29.73 -5.61
CA LEU A 326 -6.91 29.58 -7.05
C LEU A 326 -5.73 28.82 -7.67
N VAL A 327 -6.01 27.85 -8.53
CA VAL A 327 -5.01 27.04 -9.23
C VAL A 327 -5.50 26.68 -10.66
N PRO A 328 -4.67 26.82 -11.70
CA PRO A 328 -3.31 27.34 -11.74
C PRO A 328 -3.28 28.87 -11.72
N VAL A 329 -2.23 29.46 -11.22
CA VAL A 329 -1.94 30.89 -11.48
C VAL A 329 -0.51 31.01 -11.99
N THR A 330 -0.36 31.54 -13.20
CA THR A 330 0.96 31.87 -13.74
C THR A 330 1.51 33.08 -13.03
N VAL A 331 2.74 32.95 -12.52
CA VAL A 331 3.43 34.02 -11.79
C VAL A 331 3.82 35.12 -12.77
N SER A 332 3.35 36.35 -12.53
CA SER A 332 3.79 37.54 -13.23
C SER A 332 3.98 38.72 -12.27
N GLN A 333 4.77 39.73 -12.66
CA GLN A 333 5.00 40.90 -11.82
C GLN A 333 3.71 41.67 -11.49
N GLN A 334 2.79 41.74 -12.45
CA GLN A 334 1.50 42.35 -12.26
C GLN A 334 0.67 41.62 -11.20
N ARG A 335 0.59 40.27 -11.33
CA ARG A 335 -0.19 39.44 -10.39
C ARG A 335 0.39 39.39 -8.98
N LYS A 336 1.72 39.57 -8.83
CA LYS A 336 2.36 39.68 -7.50
C LYS A 336 1.87 40.87 -6.68
N SER A 337 1.34 41.93 -7.31
CA SER A 337 0.73 43.05 -6.60
C SER A 337 -0.63 42.68 -5.98
N ASP A 338 -1.36 41.76 -6.61
CA ASP A 338 -2.75 41.45 -6.31
C ASP A 338 -2.94 40.23 -5.42
N VAL A 339 -2.03 39.24 -5.50
CA VAL A 339 -2.14 37.97 -4.80
C VAL A 339 -0.80 37.51 -4.19
N TYR A 340 -0.86 36.64 -3.19
CA TYR A 340 0.30 35.88 -2.73
C TYR A 340 0.42 34.58 -3.51
N PHE A 341 1.66 34.07 -3.65
CA PHE A 341 1.96 32.85 -4.38
C PHE A 341 2.63 31.81 -3.49
N SER A 342 2.38 30.54 -3.76
CA SER A 342 3.30 29.46 -3.35
C SER A 342 4.58 29.51 -4.19
N ASP A 343 5.56 28.67 -3.84
CA ASP A 343 6.64 28.34 -4.78
C ASP A 343 6.06 27.73 -6.05
N THR A 344 6.75 27.95 -7.17
CA THR A 344 6.45 27.32 -8.46
C THR A 344 6.64 25.81 -8.35
N TYR A 345 5.64 25.05 -8.78
CA TYR A 345 5.69 23.58 -8.74
C TYR A 345 5.66 22.92 -10.12
N TYR A 346 5.35 23.68 -11.16
CA TYR A 346 5.34 23.20 -12.52
C TYR A 346 5.74 24.31 -13.49
N GLN A 347 6.54 23.97 -14.49
CA GLN A 347 7.02 24.91 -15.50
C GLN A 347 6.75 24.36 -16.91
N PRO A 348 5.50 24.45 -17.39
CA PRO A 348 5.16 23.99 -18.73
C PRO A 348 5.80 24.86 -19.79
N GLU A 349 6.29 24.23 -20.85
CA GLU A 349 6.86 24.90 -22.01
C GLU A 349 5.77 25.37 -22.97
N ALA A 350 5.83 26.63 -23.37
CA ALA A 350 4.99 27.21 -24.42
C ALA A 350 5.57 26.92 -25.77
N VAL A 351 4.74 26.43 -26.69
CA VAL A 351 5.09 26.07 -28.05
C VAL A 351 4.10 26.63 -29.05
N LEU A 352 4.57 26.84 -30.26
CA LEU A 352 3.76 27.26 -31.36
C LEU A 352 3.30 26.06 -32.18
N ILE A 353 1.99 25.99 -32.41
CA ILE A 353 1.34 24.91 -33.14
C ILE A 353 0.88 25.46 -34.48
N LYS A 354 1.16 24.71 -35.52
CA LYS A 354 0.79 25.00 -36.91
C LYS A 354 0.13 23.78 -37.56
N ARG A 355 -0.42 23.97 -38.73
CA ARG A 355 -0.87 22.83 -39.56
C ARG A 355 0.35 22.05 -40.08
N GLU A 356 0.22 20.77 -40.20
CA GLU A 356 1.26 19.87 -40.73
C GLU A 356 1.73 20.37 -42.11
N ASN A 357 3.04 20.44 -42.32
CA ASN A 357 3.72 20.94 -43.53
C ASN A 357 3.43 22.41 -43.85
N TYR A 358 3.00 23.23 -42.92
CA TYR A 358 2.83 24.67 -43.13
C TYR A 358 4.12 25.41 -42.81
N LYS A 359 4.75 25.99 -43.85
CA LYS A 359 5.98 26.83 -43.78
C LYS A 359 7.08 26.24 -42.88
N ASP A 360 7.47 25.00 -43.15
CA ASP A 360 8.50 24.30 -42.37
C ASP A 360 9.85 25.02 -42.45
N ASN A 361 10.51 25.16 -41.28
CA ASN A 361 11.83 25.78 -41.16
C ASN A 361 11.93 27.21 -41.72
N VAL A 362 10.85 27.96 -41.73
CA VAL A 362 10.83 29.34 -42.20
C VAL A 362 11.15 30.33 -41.11
N TYR A 363 10.56 30.17 -39.95
CA TYR A 363 10.67 31.09 -38.79
C TYR A 363 11.52 30.48 -37.68
N SER A 364 12.53 31.21 -37.25
CA SER A 364 13.44 30.78 -36.16
C SER A 364 13.11 31.41 -34.80
N ASN A 365 12.24 32.42 -34.81
CA ASN A 365 11.88 33.18 -33.61
C ASN A 365 10.41 33.60 -33.64
N VAL A 366 9.78 33.72 -32.49
CA VAL A 366 8.39 34.16 -32.33
C VAL A 366 8.15 35.57 -32.93
N SER A 367 9.13 36.48 -32.85
CA SER A 367 9.01 37.81 -33.39
C SER A 367 8.87 37.85 -34.92
N GLU A 368 9.33 36.84 -35.65
CA GLU A 368 9.18 36.71 -37.10
C GLU A 368 7.74 36.40 -37.51
N LEU A 369 6.93 35.89 -36.59
CA LEU A 369 5.51 35.58 -36.82
C LEU A 369 4.63 36.83 -36.91
N ILE A 370 5.21 38.03 -36.91
CA ILE A 370 4.47 39.28 -37.08
C ILE A 370 3.65 39.29 -38.36
N VAL A 371 4.05 38.54 -39.37
CA VAL A 371 3.38 38.43 -40.70
C VAL A 371 2.26 37.38 -40.69
N GLU A 372 2.20 36.51 -39.69
CA GLU A 372 1.25 35.39 -39.63
C GLU A 372 0.04 35.74 -38.76
N ARG A 373 -1.10 35.06 -38.96
CA ARG A 373 -2.27 35.18 -38.09
C ARG A 373 -2.09 34.29 -36.91
N ILE A 374 -2.01 34.89 -35.71
CA ILE A 374 -1.78 34.17 -34.46
C ILE A 374 -3.06 34.13 -33.62
N GLY A 375 -3.51 32.93 -33.26
CA GLY A 375 -4.64 32.72 -32.39
C GLY A 375 -4.21 32.54 -30.92
N VAL A 376 -4.97 33.12 -29.99
CA VAL A 376 -4.80 33.00 -28.55
C VAL A 376 -6.15 32.84 -27.85
N ILE A 377 -6.15 32.35 -26.60
CA ILE A 377 -7.36 32.30 -25.76
C ILE A 377 -7.49 33.65 -25.06
N LYS A 378 -8.73 34.15 -24.97
CA LYS A 378 -9.09 35.43 -24.34
C LYS A 378 -8.67 35.46 -22.87
N GLU A 379 -7.93 36.52 -22.49
CA GLU A 379 -7.49 36.77 -21.11
C GLU A 379 -6.56 35.68 -20.54
N ASP A 380 -6.09 34.76 -21.39
CA ASP A 380 -5.04 33.83 -21.00
C ASP A 380 -3.68 34.54 -20.91
N PHE A 381 -2.76 33.91 -20.20
CA PHE A 381 -1.38 34.38 -20.06
C PHE A 381 -0.68 34.58 -21.43
N PHE A 382 -0.98 33.75 -22.42
CA PHE A 382 -0.36 33.84 -23.73
C PHE A 382 -0.84 35.06 -24.55
N GLU A 383 -2.07 35.54 -24.34
CA GLU A 383 -2.52 36.81 -24.91
C GLU A 383 -1.68 37.98 -24.36
N GLU A 384 -1.47 38.02 -23.02
CA GLU A 384 -0.63 39.02 -22.37
C GLU A 384 0.83 38.93 -22.80
N LEU A 385 1.39 37.72 -22.86
CA LEU A 385 2.78 37.48 -23.22
C LEU A 385 3.05 37.91 -24.67
N LEU A 386 2.26 37.43 -25.64
CA LEU A 386 2.43 37.77 -27.04
C LEU A 386 2.11 39.23 -27.31
N GLY A 387 1.17 39.83 -26.59
CA GLY A 387 0.91 41.28 -26.69
C GLY A 387 2.12 42.12 -26.28
N LYS A 388 2.91 41.65 -25.30
CA LYS A 388 4.18 42.29 -24.91
C LYS A 388 5.33 41.99 -25.88
N MET A 389 5.40 40.76 -26.40
CA MET A 389 6.46 40.36 -27.36
C MET A 389 6.24 40.94 -28.75
N LEU A 390 4.99 41.12 -29.15
CA LEU A 390 4.57 41.58 -30.49
C LEU A 390 3.60 42.78 -30.36
N PRO A 391 4.02 43.96 -29.87
CA PRO A 391 3.14 45.05 -29.44
C PRO A 391 2.28 45.64 -30.56
N ASN A 392 2.69 45.49 -31.81
CA ASN A 392 1.94 45.99 -32.97
C ASN A 392 1.17 44.90 -33.71
N LYS A 393 1.07 43.73 -33.15
CA LYS A 393 0.38 42.59 -33.73
C LYS A 393 -1.07 42.50 -33.22
N VAL A 394 -2.01 42.41 -34.16
CA VAL A 394 -3.39 42.03 -33.80
C VAL A 394 -3.45 40.54 -33.65
N LEU A 395 -3.74 40.08 -32.42
CA LEU A 395 -3.96 38.69 -32.11
C LEU A 395 -5.44 38.32 -32.34
N HIS A 396 -5.69 37.11 -32.84
CA HIS A 396 -7.04 36.57 -32.98
C HIS A 396 -7.44 35.87 -31.72
N VAL A 397 -8.43 36.40 -31.01
CA VAL A 397 -8.80 35.96 -29.66
C VAL A 397 -10.02 35.03 -29.73
N TYR A 398 -9.93 33.87 -29.09
CA TYR A 398 -10.98 32.85 -29.00
C TYR A 398 -11.36 32.62 -27.54
N LYS A 399 -12.60 32.16 -27.28
CA LYS A 399 -13.09 31.97 -25.92
C LYS A 399 -12.62 30.65 -25.31
N THR A 400 -12.43 29.63 -26.14
CA THR A 400 -12.09 28.29 -25.69
C THR A 400 -10.96 27.68 -26.51
N GLN A 401 -10.23 26.74 -25.92
CA GLN A 401 -9.20 25.98 -26.60
C GLN A 401 -9.75 25.19 -27.80
N ASN A 402 -10.97 24.68 -27.71
CA ASN A 402 -11.61 23.96 -28.82
C ASN A 402 -11.91 24.88 -30.01
N GLU A 403 -12.35 26.13 -29.78
CA GLU A 403 -12.54 27.12 -30.83
C GLU A 403 -11.21 27.48 -31.47
N LEU A 404 -10.16 27.68 -30.67
CA LEU A 404 -8.82 28.01 -31.12
C LEU A 404 -8.26 26.91 -32.05
N VAL A 405 -8.37 25.62 -31.64
CA VAL A 405 -7.93 24.49 -32.48
C VAL A 405 -8.76 24.38 -33.77
N LYS A 406 -10.08 24.61 -33.73
CA LYS A 406 -10.93 24.62 -34.92
C LYS A 406 -10.55 25.73 -35.87
N ALA A 407 -10.22 26.92 -35.36
CA ALA A 407 -9.77 28.08 -36.18
C ALA A 407 -8.46 27.76 -36.89
N LEU A 408 -7.52 27.07 -36.26
CA LEU A 408 -6.27 26.61 -36.89
C LEU A 408 -6.53 25.59 -38.01
N LEU A 409 -7.38 24.60 -37.75
CA LEU A 409 -7.80 23.59 -38.72
C LEU A 409 -8.58 24.22 -39.89
N GLY A 410 -9.45 25.20 -39.59
CA GLY A 410 -10.25 25.98 -40.57
C GLY A 410 -9.48 27.02 -41.33
N LYS A 411 -8.18 27.19 -41.07
CA LYS A 411 -7.29 28.19 -41.72
C LYS A 411 -7.69 29.65 -41.43
N GLU A 412 -8.39 29.90 -40.35
CA GLU A 412 -8.69 31.27 -39.88
C GLU A 412 -7.44 31.92 -39.28
N VAL A 413 -6.62 31.08 -38.59
CA VAL A 413 -5.30 31.46 -38.09
C VAL A 413 -4.25 30.48 -38.60
N ASP A 414 -2.99 30.91 -38.57
CA ASP A 414 -1.86 30.15 -39.13
C ASP A 414 -1.03 29.48 -38.03
N TYR A 415 -0.97 30.13 -36.86
CA TYR A 415 -0.33 29.64 -35.64
C TYR A 415 -1.25 29.80 -34.43
N ILE A 416 -1.13 28.91 -33.50
CA ILE A 416 -1.72 29.05 -32.14
C ILE A 416 -0.65 28.76 -31.09
N VAL A 417 -0.83 29.31 -29.89
CA VAL A 417 0.06 29.07 -28.78
C VAL A 417 -0.62 28.19 -27.75
N LEU A 418 0.07 27.15 -27.33
CA LEU A 418 -0.36 26.25 -26.27
C LEU A 418 0.85 25.81 -25.42
N ASN A 419 0.59 25.31 -24.20
CA ASN A 419 1.56 24.51 -23.50
C ASN A 419 1.76 23.17 -24.26
N ARG A 420 2.99 22.68 -24.37
CA ARG A 420 3.32 21.42 -25.06
C ARG A 420 2.49 20.25 -24.53
N ALA A 421 2.30 20.18 -23.22
CA ALA A 421 1.49 19.13 -22.61
C ALA A 421 0.01 19.19 -23.05
N ASN A 422 -0.58 20.39 -23.15
CA ASN A 422 -1.94 20.58 -23.67
C ASN A 422 -2.04 20.13 -25.13
N PHE A 423 -1.06 20.48 -25.95
CA PHE A 423 -1.05 20.05 -27.34
C PHE A 423 -0.96 18.52 -27.47
N ASN A 424 -0.06 17.90 -26.74
CA ASN A 424 0.07 16.44 -26.73
C ASN A 424 -1.22 15.74 -26.27
N GLN A 425 -1.93 16.32 -25.31
CA GLN A 425 -3.21 15.79 -24.85
C GLN A 425 -4.29 15.90 -25.93
N ILE A 426 -4.40 17.06 -26.63
CA ILE A 426 -5.33 17.25 -27.75
C ILE A 426 -5.11 16.17 -28.81
N LEU A 427 -3.86 15.92 -29.17
CA LEU A 427 -3.52 14.88 -30.15
C LEU A 427 -3.90 13.47 -29.67
N ARG A 428 -3.80 13.22 -28.39
CA ARG A 428 -4.14 11.92 -27.78
C ARG A 428 -5.65 11.68 -27.69
N GLU A 429 -6.42 12.71 -27.36
CA GLU A 429 -7.88 12.62 -27.16
C GLU A 429 -8.65 12.65 -28.47
N ALA A 430 -8.01 13.07 -29.54
CA ALA A 430 -8.64 13.10 -30.86
C ALA A 430 -8.93 11.69 -31.38
N ASP A 431 -10.16 11.45 -31.83
CA ASP A 431 -10.55 10.16 -32.46
C ASP A 431 -9.74 9.86 -33.73
N ASN A 432 -9.35 10.88 -34.44
CA ASN A 432 -8.56 10.82 -35.67
C ASN A 432 -7.25 11.58 -35.50
N LEU A 433 -6.27 11.24 -36.33
CA LEU A 433 -5.01 11.97 -36.36
C LEU A 433 -5.26 13.40 -36.85
N LEU A 434 -5.05 14.39 -35.99
CA LEU A 434 -5.14 15.79 -36.38
C LEU A 434 -3.91 16.17 -37.20
N PRO A 435 -4.08 16.91 -38.33
CA PRO A 435 -2.98 17.39 -39.15
C PRO A 435 -2.34 18.65 -38.55
N LEU A 436 -1.90 18.54 -37.30
CA LEU A 436 -1.29 19.60 -36.51
C LEU A 436 0.07 19.16 -35.97
N GLU A 437 1.01 20.09 -35.92
CA GLU A 437 2.37 19.86 -35.45
C GLU A 437 2.91 21.07 -34.68
N GLU A 438 3.83 20.80 -33.74
CA GLU A 438 4.66 21.84 -33.11
C GLU A 438 5.68 22.36 -34.13
N ASP A 439 5.88 23.67 -34.17
CA ASP A 439 6.98 24.25 -34.92
C ASP A 439 8.31 24.05 -34.21
N LEU A 440 8.98 22.95 -34.55
CA LEU A 440 10.23 22.52 -33.89
C LEU A 440 11.40 23.45 -34.20
N PHE A 441 11.32 24.28 -35.28
CA PHE A 441 12.39 25.18 -35.61
C PHE A 441 12.41 26.43 -34.75
N ILE A 442 11.23 26.93 -34.35
CA ILE A 442 11.10 27.94 -33.29
C ILE A 442 11.31 27.29 -31.92
N GLY A 443 10.76 26.07 -31.71
CA GLY A 443 10.86 25.32 -30.46
C GLY A 443 10.05 25.93 -29.31
N SER A 444 10.48 25.62 -28.09
CA SER A 444 9.93 26.24 -26.91
C SER A 444 10.45 27.65 -26.72
N PHE A 445 9.55 28.63 -26.68
CA PHE A 445 9.94 30.03 -26.61
C PHE A 445 9.71 30.68 -25.22
N TYR A 446 9.00 29.98 -24.36
CA TYR A 446 8.72 30.46 -23.02
C TYR A 446 8.46 29.28 -22.05
N SER A 447 8.84 29.44 -20.80
CA SER A 447 8.52 28.50 -19.72
C SER A 447 7.68 29.24 -18.66
N SER A 448 6.42 28.84 -18.52
CA SER A 448 5.51 29.46 -17.58
C SER A 448 5.76 28.96 -16.14
N GLU A 449 5.79 29.87 -15.19
CA GLU A 449 5.90 29.51 -13.77
C GLU A 449 4.50 29.35 -13.16
N ILE A 450 4.09 28.11 -12.90
CA ILE A 450 2.77 27.79 -12.32
C ILE A 450 2.88 27.63 -10.82
N ALA A 451 2.04 28.39 -10.10
CA ALA A 451 1.94 28.40 -8.65
C ALA A 451 0.48 28.40 -8.18
N MET A 452 0.25 28.25 -6.88
CA MET A 452 -1.04 28.47 -6.25
C MET A 452 -1.16 29.94 -5.86
N GLY A 453 -2.30 30.57 -6.18
CA GLY A 453 -2.62 31.94 -5.80
C GLY A 453 -3.45 31.99 -4.54
N PHE A 454 -3.14 32.96 -3.65
CA PHE A 454 -3.82 33.21 -2.38
C PHE A 454 -4.23 34.68 -2.29
N PRO A 455 -5.36 35.02 -1.64
CA PRO A 455 -5.82 36.40 -1.56
C PRO A 455 -4.85 37.30 -0.78
N LYS A 456 -4.76 38.54 -1.15
CA LYS A 456 -3.91 39.56 -0.48
C LYS A 456 -4.56 40.04 0.83
N ASN A 457 -4.53 39.16 1.85
CA ASN A 457 -5.01 39.37 3.20
C ASN A 457 -4.16 38.58 4.21
N SER A 458 -4.47 38.71 5.51
CA SER A 458 -3.72 38.00 6.57
C SER A 458 -3.74 36.47 6.42
N MET A 459 -4.89 35.92 5.99
CA MET A 459 -5.04 34.48 5.75
C MET A 459 -4.17 34.02 4.59
N GLY A 460 -4.21 34.69 3.45
CA GLY A 460 -3.38 34.36 2.30
C GLY A 460 -1.88 34.49 2.60
N ALA A 461 -1.50 35.50 3.40
CA ALA A 461 -0.12 35.66 3.88
C ALA A 461 0.35 34.46 4.73
N SER A 462 -0.55 33.86 5.53
CA SER A 462 -0.25 32.65 6.31
C SER A 462 -0.28 31.38 5.46
N LEU A 463 -1.23 31.28 4.52
CA LEU A 463 -1.40 30.06 3.68
C LEU A 463 -0.25 29.87 2.69
N ALA A 464 0.20 30.91 2.01
CA ALA A 464 1.21 30.81 0.95
C ALA A 464 2.50 30.10 1.40
N PRO A 465 3.15 30.46 2.51
CA PRO A 465 4.36 29.75 2.99
C PRO A 465 4.07 28.33 3.47
N LEU A 466 2.88 28.05 4.04
CA LEU A 466 2.49 26.71 4.47
C LEU A 466 2.31 25.78 3.26
N PHE A 467 1.62 26.25 2.22
CA PHE A 467 1.45 25.47 0.98
C PHE A 467 2.78 25.29 0.24
N THR A 468 3.66 26.28 0.21
CA THR A 468 5.04 26.15 -0.31
C THR A 468 5.77 24.99 0.35
N ARG A 469 5.77 24.91 1.68
CA ARG A 469 6.41 23.81 2.42
C ARG A 469 5.71 22.46 2.16
N ALA A 470 4.39 22.44 2.06
CA ALA A 470 3.65 21.21 1.75
C ALA A 470 3.95 20.71 0.34
N ILE A 471 4.05 21.60 -0.66
CA ILE A 471 4.41 21.27 -2.05
C ILE A 471 5.80 20.61 -2.10
N LYS A 472 6.78 21.11 -1.37
CA LYS A 472 8.13 20.52 -1.28
C LYS A 472 8.15 19.09 -0.73
N MET A 473 7.11 18.66 -0.02
CA MET A 473 6.95 17.29 0.46
C MET A 473 6.26 16.37 -0.55
N ILE A 474 5.69 16.91 -1.62
CA ILE A 474 4.99 16.17 -2.66
C ILE A 474 5.98 15.85 -3.78
N ASP A 475 5.99 14.60 -4.23
CA ASP A 475 6.67 14.23 -5.47
C ASP A 475 5.88 14.80 -6.67
N THR A 476 6.09 16.10 -6.92
CA THR A 476 5.39 16.85 -7.98
C THR A 476 5.78 16.32 -9.35
N GLN A 477 7.04 15.90 -9.55
CA GLN A 477 7.50 15.34 -10.82
C GLN A 477 6.76 14.05 -11.19
N LYS A 478 6.50 13.20 -10.19
CA LYS A 478 5.70 11.98 -10.42
C LYS A 478 4.26 12.30 -10.82
N ILE A 479 3.66 13.33 -10.23
CA ILE A 479 2.31 13.78 -10.59
C ILE A 479 2.33 14.37 -12.00
N ILE A 480 3.29 15.26 -12.29
CA ILE A 480 3.44 15.89 -13.61
C ILE A 480 3.59 14.82 -14.69
N ASN A 481 4.50 13.87 -14.51
CA ASN A 481 4.73 12.77 -15.46
C ASN A 481 3.50 11.87 -15.69
N THR A 482 2.51 11.93 -14.80
CA THR A 482 1.25 11.18 -14.98
C THR A 482 0.34 11.87 -16.00
N TYR A 483 0.37 13.20 -16.08
CA TYR A 483 -0.54 14.02 -16.88
C TYR A 483 0.14 14.78 -18.01
N ASP A 484 1.45 15.06 -17.88
CA ASP A 484 2.23 15.76 -18.89
C ASP A 484 2.77 14.78 -19.95
N TYR A 485 2.11 14.75 -21.11
CA TYR A 485 2.44 13.81 -22.18
C TYR A 485 3.64 14.27 -22.99
N GLN A 486 4.59 13.37 -23.13
CA GLN A 486 5.81 13.61 -23.90
C GLN A 486 5.52 13.90 -25.40
N PRO A 487 6.41 14.63 -26.11
CA PRO A 487 6.22 14.97 -27.53
C PRO A 487 5.95 13.77 -28.44
N ASN A 488 6.51 12.61 -28.13
CA ASN A 488 6.27 11.37 -28.88
C ASN A 488 4.97 10.66 -28.42
N TRP A 489 3.87 11.41 -28.37
CA TRP A 489 2.57 10.94 -27.90
C TRP A 489 2.07 9.67 -28.60
N ARG A 490 2.41 9.47 -29.91
CA ARG A 490 2.01 8.26 -30.66
C ARG A 490 2.66 7.00 -30.10
N ALA A 491 3.95 7.06 -29.79
CA ALA A 491 4.67 5.95 -29.20
C ALA A 491 4.18 5.69 -27.77
N THR A 492 3.94 6.75 -27.00
CA THR A 492 3.38 6.66 -25.64
C THR A 492 1.99 6.02 -25.64
N LEU A 493 1.12 6.44 -26.56
CA LEU A 493 -0.23 5.88 -26.70
C LEU A 493 -0.20 4.40 -27.11
N ALA A 494 0.69 4.03 -28.05
CA ALA A 494 0.86 2.63 -28.46
C ALA A 494 1.35 1.76 -27.30
N ALA A 495 2.31 2.24 -26.52
CA ALA A 495 2.82 1.56 -25.33
C ALA A 495 1.73 1.41 -24.25
N GLU A 496 0.95 2.45 -24.01
CA GLU A 496 -0.14 2.45 -23.04
C GLU A 496 -1.26 1.46 -23.41
N LYS A 497 -1.68 1.46 -24.70
CA LYS A 497 -2.67 0.49 -25.21
C LYS A 497 -2.15 -0.96 -25.11
N THR A 498 -0.87 -1.17 -25.42
CA THR A 498 -0.26 -2.50 -25.31
C THR A 498 -0.16 -2.95 -23.86
N PHE A 499 0.25 -2.07 -22.96
CA PHE A 499 0.30 -2.33 -21.51
C PHE A 499 -1.09 -2.64 -20.95
N SER A 500 -2.10 -1.84 -21.31
CA SER A 500 -3.50 -2.08 -20.87
C SER A 500 -3.99 -3.46 -21.32
N ARG A 501 -3.72 -3.86 -22.56
CA ARG A 501 -4.09 -5.18 -23.09
C ARG A 501 -3.37 -6.32 -22.36
N HIS A 502 -2.07 -6.20 -22.09
CA HIS A 502 -1.32 -7.19 -21.32
C HIS A 502 -1.83 -7.31 -19.89
N THR A 503 -2.17 -6.18 -19.26
CA THR A 503 -2.74 -6.13 -17.92
C THR A 503 -4.11 -6.84 -17.86
N GLN A 504 -4.97 -6.63 -18.86
CA GLN A 504 -6.26 -7.33 -18.96
C GLN A 504 -6.07 -8.84 -19.11
N TRP A 505 -5.12 -9.28 -19.94
CA TRP A 505 -4.77 -10.70 -20.08
C TRP A 505 -4.25 -11.30 -18.77
N LEU A 506 -3.39 -10.56 -18.07
CA LEU A 506 -2.87 -11.00 -16.77
C LEU A 506 -4.00 -11.18 -15.74
N PHE A 507 -4.91 -10.21 -15.65
CA PHE A 507 -6.09 -10.32 -14.77
C PHE A 507 -6.97 -11.51 -15.14
N THR A 508 -7.19 -11.76 -16.42
CA THR A 508 -7.97 -12.91 -16.90
C THR A 508 -7.32 -14.22 -16.51
N LEU A 509 -6.00 -14.35 -16.68
CA LEU A 509 -5.24 -15.53 -16.30
C LEU A 509 -5.23 -15.75 -14.78
N VAL A 510 -5.00 -14.68 -13.98
CA VAL A 510 -5.04 -14.75 -12.52
C VAL A 510 -6.44 -15.15 -12.04
N PHE A 511 -7.49 -14.56 -12.61
CA PHE A 511 -8.86 -14.90 -12.28
C PHE A 511 -9.19 -16.36 -12.63
N GLY A 512 -8.78 -16.83 -13.82
CA GLY A 512 -8.92 -18.22 -14.23
C GLY A 512 -8.19 -19.17 -13.28
N PHE A 513 -6.95 -18.85 -12.91
CA PHE A 513 -6.18 -19.62 -11.93
C PHE A 513 -6.87 -19.68 -10.56
N LEU A 514 -7.36 -18.52 -10.07
CA LEU A 514 -8.09 -18.46 -8.80
C LEU A 514 -9.38 -19.28 -8.81
N LEU A 515 -10.09 -19.32 -9.94
CA LEU A 515 -11.27 -20.19 -10.12
C LEU A 515 -10.88 -21.69 -10.03
N VAL A 516 -9.80 -22.09 -10.69
CA VAL A 516 -9.31 -23.48 -10.62
C VAL A 516 -8.92 -23.85 -9.19
N VAL A 517 -8.16 -22.95 -8.51
CA VAL A 517 -7.79 -23.16 -7.10
C VAL A 517 -9.02 -23.22 -6.20
N ALA A 518 -9.97 -22.30 -6.38
CA ALA A 518 -11.22 -22.30 -5.62
C ALA A 518 -12.05 -23.56 -5.83
N PHE A 519 -12.11 -24.06 -7.08
CA PHE A 519 -12.76 -25.32 -7.41
C PHE A 519 -12.03 -26.51 -6.76
N TYR A 520 -10.70 -26.55 -6.83
CA TYR A 520 -9.88 -27.58 -6.20
C TYR A 520 -10.07 -27.60 -4.68
N LEU A 521 -9.97 -26.44 -4.03
CA LEU A 521 -10.17 -26.31 -2.58
C LEU A 521 -11.61 -26.67 -2.18
N HIS A 522 -12.59 -26.29 -3.00
CA HIS A 522 -13.99 -26.66 -2.77
C HIS A 522 -14.19 -28.18 -2.86
N SER A 523 -13.60 -28.81 -3.84
CA SER A 523 -13.64 -30.27 -4.02
C SER A 523 -13.05 -31.01 -2.80
N GLN A 524 -11.89 -30.59 -2.33
CA GLN A 524 -11.28 -31.17 -1.12
C GLN A 524 -12.06 -30.89 0.18
N SER A 525 -12.77 -29.77 0.26
CA SER A 525 -13.53 -29.37 1.45
C SER A 525 -14.80 -30.21 1.69
N VAL A 526 -15.30 -30.93 0.69
CA VAL A 526 -16.58 -31.69 0.78
C VAL A 526 -16.42 -33.20 0.75
N THR A 527 -15.18 -33.70 0.58
CA THR A 527 -14.88 -35.13 0.56
C THR A 527 -14.09 -35.55 1.80
N ASP A 528 -14.25 -36.79 2.22
CA ASP A 528 -13.40 -37.43 3.24
C ASP A 528 -12.11 -37.92 2.59
N ASN A 529 -10.97 -37.61 3.20
CA ASN A 529 -9.66 -37.91 2.62
C ASN A 529 -9.36 -39.41 2.50
N LEU A 530 -9.86 -40.19 3.45
CA LEU A 530 -9.61 -41.63 3.51
C LEU A 530 -10.51 -42.42 2.55
N THR A 531 -11.81 -42.21 2.67
CA THR A 531 -12.83 -43.02 2.00
C THR A 531 -13.32 -42.45 0.69
N LYS A 532 -12.99 -41.17 0.38
CA LYS A 532 -13.46 -40.39 -0.78
C LYS A 532 -14.99 -40.18 -0.84
N LEU A 533 -15.73 -40.69 0.13
CA LEU A 533 -17.12 -40.32 0.34
C LEU A 533 -17.24 -38.86 0.74
N ARG A 534 -18.46 -38.32 0.81
CA ARG A 534 -18.67 -36.96 1.29
C ARG A 534 -18.40 -36.89 2.80
N ASN A 535 -17.85 -35.78 3.26
CA ASN A 535 -17.53 -35.59 4.68
C ASN A 535 -18.71 -35.03 5.48
N ARG A 536 -18.57 -34.96 6.80
CA ARG A 536 -19.56 -34.39 7.73
C ARG A 536 -19.99 -32.98 7.34
N ARG A 537 -19.06 -32.10 6.89
CA ARG A 537 -19.35 -30.74 6.45
C ARG A 537 -20.30 -30.71 5.24
N ALA A 538 -20.10 -31.61 4.30
CA ALA A 538 -20.95 -31.76 3.12
C ALA A 538 -22.38 -32.23 3.49
N LEU A 539 -22.53 -33.11 4.48
CA LEU A 539 -23.82 -33.54 5.02
C LEU A 539 -24.59 -32.35 5.61
N TYR A 540 -24.00 -31.66 6.59
CA TYR A 540 -24.64 -30.55 7.28
C TYR A 540 -24.93 -29.38 6.34
N ARG A 541 -24.06 -29.09 5.36
CA ARG A 541 -24.30 -28.04 4.37
C ARG A 541 -25.46 -28.38 3.46
N ARG A 542 -25.60 -29.63 3.03
CA ARG A 542 -26.66 -30.05 2.09
C ARG A 542 -28.03 -30.10 2.74
N TYR A 543 -28.08 -30.57 3.97
CA TYR A 543 -29.33 -30.80 4.71
C TYR A 543 -29.50 -29.80 5.89
N SER A 544 -28.89 -28.62 5.75
CA SER A 544 -28.99 -27.54 6.76
C SER A 544 -30.39 -27.09 7.06
N ARG A 545 -31.33 -27.31 6.12
CA ARG A 545 -32.75 -26.98 6.28
C ARG A 545 -33.58 -28.16 6.81
N GLY A 546 -33.00 -29.35 6.90
CA GLY A 546 -33.64 -30.58 7.31
C GLY A 546 -33.81 -31.61 6.18
N LEU A 547 -34.49 -32.71 6.48
CA LEU A 547 -34.78 -33.81 5.56
C LEU A 547 -36.30 -33.94 5.29
N ASN A 548 -36.63 -34.13 4.03
CA ASN A 548 -38.01 -34.45 3.63
C ASN A 548 -38.43 -35.82 4.16
N SER A 549 -39.74 -35.99 4.36
CA SER A 549 -40.35 -37.23 4.88
C SER A 549 -40.12 -38.47 3.99
N ASP A 550 -39.92 -38.26 2.70
CA ASP A 550 -39.72 -39.29 1.67
C ASP A 550 -38.26 -39.79 1.55
N LEU A 551 -37.31 -39.13 2.23
CA LEU A 551 -35.92 -39.55 2.23
C LEU A 551 -35.62 -40.55 3.33
N THR A 552 -35.09 -41.69 2.98
CA THR A 552 -34.53 -42.66 3.91
C THR A 552 -33.17 -42.17 4.41
N LEU A 553 -32.92 -42.20 5.73
CA LEU A 553 -31.64 -42.02 6.32
C LEU A 553 -31.19 -43.31 7.02
N ILE A 554 -29.96 -43.75 6.71
CA ILE A 554 -29.32 -44.88 7.33
C ILE A 554 -28.07 -44.39 8.08
N TYR A 555 -27.94 -44.78 9.33
CA TYR A 555 -26.75 -44.60 10.15
C TYR A 555 -26.02 -45.94 10.24
N LEU A 556 -24.75 -45.96 9.90
CA LEU A 556 -23.88 -47.14 9.93
C LEU A 556 -22.71 -46.90 10.86
N ASP A 557 -22.39 -47.88 11.69
CA ASP A 557 -21.23 -47.90 12.58
C ASP A 557 -20.55 -49.28 12.50
N VAL A 558 -19.24 -49.32 12.35
CA VAL A 558 -18.51 -50.59 12.26
C VAL A 558 -18.36 -51.24 13.64
N ASN A 559 -19.00 -52.38 13.85
CA ASN A 559 -18.93 -53.09 15.10
C ASN A 559 -17.49 -53.52 15.46
N ASN A 560 -17.08 -53.27 16.68
CA ASN A 560 -15.76 -53.65 17.19
C ASN A 560 -14.60 -53.07 16.35
N PHE A 561 -14.75 -51.85 15.80
CA PHE A 561 -13.70 -51.25 14.98
C PHE A 561 -12.41 -50.98 15.75
N LYS A 562 -12.53 -50.56 17.01
CA LYS A 562 -11.35 -50.40 17.89
C LYS A 562 -10.57 -51.70 18.08
N PRO A 563 -11.16 -52.86 18.43
CA PRO A 563 -10.45 -54.15 18.37
C PRO A 563 -9.79 -54.51 17.04
N ILE A 564 -10.38 -54.10 15.91
CA ILE A 564 -9.73 -54.30 14.60
C ILE A 564 -8.44 -53.50 14.53
N ASN A 565 -8.48 -52.20 14.94
CA ASN A 565 -7.29 -51.36 14.99
C ASN A 565 -6.23 -51.91 15.99
N ASP A 566 -6.67 -52.32 17.16
CA ASP A 566 -5.78 -52.81 18.23
C ASP A 566 -5.08 -54.12 17.86
N ASN A 567 -5.78 -55.01 17.14
CA ASN A 567 -5.24 -56.31 16.77
C ASN A 567 -4.45 -56.32 15.44
N TYR A 568 -4.84 -55.52 14.47
CA TYR A 568 -4.30 -55.54 13.10
C TYR A 568 -3.60 -54.26 12.68
N GLY A 569 -3.63 -53.22 13.52
CA GLY A 569 -3.05 -51.91 13.25
C GLY A 569 -4.00 -50.95 12.50
N HIS A 570 -3.74 -49.64 12.66
CA HIS A 570 -4.56 -48.60 12.05
C HIS A 570 -4.59 -48.66 10.51
N GLU A 571 -3.53 -49.10 9.88
CA GLU A 571 -3.50 -49.30 8.39
C GLU A 571 -4.57 -50.28 7.93
N VAL A 572 -4.74 -51.40 8.64
CA VAL A 572 -5.76 -52.41 8.31
C VAL A 572 -7.16 -51.85 8.62
N GLY A 573 -7.31 -51.09 9.70
CA GLY A 573 -8.55 -50.41 9.99
C GLY A 573 -8.93 -49.42 8.90
N ASP A 574 -7.98 -48.61 8.43
CA ASP A 574 -8.19 -47.67 7.31
C ASP A 574 -8.62 -48.39 6.01
N GLU A 575 -7.99 -49.56 5.70
CA GLU A 575 -8.38 -50.37 4.54
C GLU A 575 -9.78 -50.99 4.71
N VAL A 576 -10.17 -51.40 5.92
CA VAL A 576 -11.52 -51.88 6.23
C VAL A 576 -12.55 -50.76 5.99
N LEU A 577 -12.25 -49.51 6.41
CA LEU A 577 -13.11 -48.37 6.15
C LEU A 577 -13.23 -48.02 4.66
N LYS A 578 -12.14 -48.12 3.92
CA LYS A 578 -12.14 -47.94 2.45
C LYS A 578 -12.98 -49.07 1.77
N ALA A 579 -12.84 -50.31 2.23
CA ALA A 579 -13.62 -51.41 1.73
C ALA A 579 -15.12 -51.23 1.98
N LEU A 580 -15.50 -50.77 3.19
CA LEU A 580 -16.90 -50.43 3.50
C LEU A 580 -17.40 -49.29 2.61
N ALA A 581 -16.62 -48.22 2.47
CA ALA A 581 -16.97 -47.10 1.61
C ALA A 581 -17.17 -47.52 0.13
N SER A 582 -16.29 -48.34 -0.40
CA SER A 582 -16.41 -48.89 -1.76
C SER A 582 -17.66 -49.76 -1.92
N ARG A 583 -17.99 -50.53 -0.89
CA ARG A 583 -19.21 -51.33 -0.85
C ARG A 583 -20.45 -50.48 -0.80
N ILE A 584 -20.46 -49.43 0.05
CA ILE A 584 -21.52 -48.45 0.10
C ILE A 584 -21.75 -47.83 -1.29
N ASP A 585 -20.66 -47.37 -1.95
CA ASP A 585 -20.76 -46.72 -3.25
C ASP A 585 -21.29 -47.67 -4.34
N SER A 586 -21.01 -48.98 -4.25
CA SER A 586 -21.49 -49.98 -5.19
C SER A 586 -22.98 -50.37 -5.01
N ILE A 587 -23.50 -50.24 -3.78
CA ILE A 587 -24.85 -50.76 -3.44
C ILE A 587 -25.84 -49.59 -3.30
N TRP A 588 -25.40 -48.46 -2.76
CA TRP A 588 -26.27 -47.33 -2.40
C TRP A 588 -26.45 -46.35 -3.54
N ARG A 589 -27.70 -46.17 -4.01
CA ARG A 589 -28.05 -45.22 -5.09
C ARG A 589 -28.33 -43.80 -4.62
N GLY A 590 -27.98 -43.45 -3.37
CA GLY A 590 -28.17 -42.13 -2.78
C GLY A 590 -26.86 -41.40 -2.55
N ARG A 591 -26.87 -40.53 -1.55
CA ARG A 591 -25.70 -39.80 -1.10
C ARG A 591 -25.12 -40.49 0.14
N SER A 592 -23.82 -40.73 0.14
CA SER A 592 -23.08 -41.35 1.20
C SER A 592 -22.10 -40.37 1.83
N TYR A 593 -22.02 -40.41 3.15
CA TYR A 593 -21.19 -39.53 3.95
C TYR A 593 -20.45 -40.33 5.01
N ARG A 594 -19.20 -39.94 5.28
CA ARG A 594 -18.48 -40.36 6.49
C ARG A 594 -18.47 -39.20 7.45
N ILE A 595 -18.99 -39.37 8.67
CA ILE A 595 -19.18 -38.28 9.63
C ILE A 595 -18.22 -38.33 10.81
N GLY A 596 -17.64 -39.51 11.07
CA GLY A 596 -16.72 -39.78 12.16
C GLY A 596 -15.79 -40.93 11.83
N GLY A 597 -15.02 -41.40 12.79
CA GLY A 597 -14.05 -42.48 12.62
C GLY A 597 -14.55 -43.67 11.81
N ASP A 598 -15.54 -44.37 12.34
CA ASP A 598 -16.17 -45.58 11.79
C ASP A 598 -17.66 -45.38 11.43
N GLU A 599 -18.13 -44.12 11.45
CA GLU A 599 -19.52 -43.75 11.27
C GLU A 599 -19.82 -43.24 9.86
N PHE A 600 -20.88 -43.79 9.26
CA PHE A 600 -21.32 -43.40 7.91
C PHE A 600 -22.82 -43.09 7.90
N ILE A 601 -23.21 -42.14 7.07
CA ILE A 601 -24.60 -41.76 6.83
C ILE A 601 -24.93 -41.94 5.37
N LEU A 602 -26.00 -42.62 5.11
CA LEU A 602 -26.55 -42.79 3.75
C LEU A 602 -27.90 -42.09 3.67
N ILE A 603 -28.16 -41.31 2.63
CA ILE A 603 -29.43 -40.62 2.42
C ILE A 603 -29.89 -40.84 0.96
N GLY A 604 -31.05 -41.36 0.81
CA GLY A 604 -31.63 -41.66 -0.51
C GLY A 604 -33.16 -41.88 -0.45
N GLN A 605 -33.78 -42.14 -1.57
CA GLN A 605 -35.18 -42.54 -1.63
C GLN A 605 -35.25 -44.03 -1.90
N TYR A 606 -35.85 -44.78 -0.99
CA TYR A 606 -36.02 -46.21 -1.10
C TYR A 606 -37.41 -46.65 -0.60
N SER A 607 -38.06 -47.57 -1.31
CA SER A 607 -39.21 -48.28 -0.78
C SER A 607 -38.72 -49.36 0.23
N ASP A 608 -39.66 -49.83 1.08
CA ASP A 608 -39.30 -50.88 2.05
C ASP A 608 -38.79 -52.15 1.36
N GLU A 609 -39.34 -52.48 0.18
CA GLU A 609 -38.96 -53.69 -0.61
C GLU A 609 -37.55 -53.53 -1.20
N GLU A 610 -37.15 -52.32 -1.61
CA GLU A 610 -35.80 -52.04 -2.16
C GLU A 610 -34.76 -51.89 -1.04
N LEU A 611 -35.17 -51.46 0.14
CA LEU A 611 -34.29 -51.13 1.25
C LEU A 611 -33.76 -52.41 1.92
N GLU A 612 -34.61 -53.42 2.15
CA GLU A 612 -34.23 -54.64 2.89
C GLU A 612 -33.05 -55.41 2.26
N PRO A 613 -33.00 -55.62 0.94
CA PRO A 613 -31.83 -56.24 0.31
C PRO A 613 -30.56 -55.44 0.46
N VAL A 614 -30.62 -54.11 0.45
CA VAL A 614 -29.48 -53.22 0.62
C VAL A 614 -28.96 -53.29 2.05
N LEU A 615 -29.84 -53.31 3.04
CA LEU A 615 -29.47 -53.42 4.44
C LEU A 615 -28.77 -54.76 4.76
N MET A 616 -29.29 -55.86 4.23
CA MET A 616 -28.68 -57.17 4.36
C MET A 616 -27.26 -57.23 3.78
N GLN A 617 -27.01 -56.56 2.67
CA GLN A 617 -25.68 -56.47 2.07
C GLN A 617 -24.74 -55.57 2.84
N LEU A 618 -25.22 -54.58 3.59
CA LEU A 618 -24.39 -53.68 4.40
C LEU A 618 -24.12 -54.21 5.80
N GLU A 619 -24.96 -55.13 6.34
CA GLU A 619 -24.86 -55.62 7.70
C GLU A 619 -23.57 -56.37 8.01
N SER A 620 -23.04 -57.08 7.03
CA SER A 620 -21.75 -57.75 7.18
C SER A 620 -21.02 -57.94 5.85
N PHE A 621 -19.71 -57.90 5.90
CA PHE A 621 -18.84 -58.26 4.76
C PHE A 621 -17.52 -58.83 5.24
N THR A 622 -16.81 -59.49 4.35
CA THR A 622 -15.46 -60.02 4.65
C THR A 622 -14.44 -59.12 3.96
N TYR A 623 -13.55 -58.53 4.75
CA TYR A 623 -12.38 -57.87 4.23
C TYR A 623 -11.26 -58.87 4.08
N SER A 624 -10.69 -59.03 2.89
CA SER A 624 -9.64 -59.96 2.59
C SER A 624 -8.41 -59.22 2.04
N ASP A 625 -7.28 -59.40 2.67
CA ASP A 625 -5.97 -58.94 2.20
C ASP A 625 -5.05 -60.13 1.93
N SER A 626 -4.86 -60.44 0.64
CA SER A 626 -4.07 -61.57 0.22
C SER A 626 -2.58 -61.42 0.54
N ALA A 627 -2.06 -60.19 0.58
CA ALA A 627 -0.65 -59.88 0.87
C ALA A 627 -0.29 -60.13 2.33
N ARG A 628 -1.25 -59.88 3.23
CA ARG A 628 -1.11 -60.03 4.69
C ARG A 628 -1.76 -61.35 5.17
N ASN A 629 -2.33 -62.14 4.29
CA ASN A 629 -3.09 -63.37 4.58
C ASN A 629 -4.18 -63.14 5.63
N LEU A 630 -4.92 -62.02 5.53
CA LEU A 630 -5.95 -61.63 6.46
C LEU A 630 -7.33 -61.85 5.86
N ASN A 631 -8.23 -62.41 6.65
CA ASN A 631 -9.67 -62.48 6.38
C ASN A 631 -10.45 -62.04 7.62
N ILE A 632 -10.97 -60.86 7.57
CA ILE A 632 -11.67 -60.21 8.71
C ILE A 632 -13.15 -60.12 8.38
N LYS A 633 -14.00 -60.73 9.18
CA LYS A 633 -15.44 -60.58 9.08
C LYS A 633 -15.80 -59.28 9.76
N VAL A 634 -16.28 -58.30 9.01
CA VAL A 634 -16.70 -56.97 9.49
C VAL A 634 -18.21 -56.96 9.59
N ASN A 635 -18.72 -56.68 10.79
CA ASN A 635 -20.15 -56.51 11.00
C ASN A 635 -20.42 -55.02 11.22
N VAL A 636 -21.52 -54.51 10.70
CA VAL A 636 -21.93 -53.09 10.75
C VAL A 636 -23.25 -52.97 11.47
N ALA A 637 -23.30 -52.15 12.49
CA ALA A 637 -24.56 -51.78 13.16
C ALA A 637 -25.33 -50.81 12.25
N ILE A 638 -26.61 -51.03 12.07
CA ILE A 638 -27.42 -50.24 11.18
C ILE A 638 -28.65 -49.69 11.94
N GLY A 639 -28.82 -48.38 11.86
CA GLY A 639 -30.05 -47.68 12.23
C GLY A 639 -30.73 -47.10 11.00
N VAL A 640 -32.03 -47.21 10.90
CA VAL A 640 -32.79 -46.74 9.73
C VAL A 640 -33.93 -45.83 10.17
N SER A 641 -34.05 -44.67 9.53
CA SER A 641 -35.22 -43.81 9.58
C SER A 641 -35.85 -43.69 8.19
N ASN A 642 -37.04 -44.30 8.02
CA ASN A 642 -37.76 -44.31 6.77
C ASN A 642 -39.22 -43.84 7.00
N TYR A 643 -39.85 -43.18 6.00
CA TYR A 643 -41.23 -42.71 6.02
C TYR A 643 -41.63 -41.92 7.26
N ARG A 644 -41.06 -40.72 7.42
CA ARG A 644 -41.42 -39.79 8.49
C ARG A 644 -42.68 -39.03 8.18
N ASP A 645 -43.47 -38.72 9.20
CA ASP A 645 -44.77 -38.06 9.00
C ASP A 645 -44.67 -36.61 8.53
N HIS A 646 -43.55 -35.97 8.78
CA HIS A 646 -43.28 -34.57 8.45
C HIS A 646 -41.79 -34.30 8.20
N PHE A 647 -41.50 -33.13 7.67
CA PHE A 647 -40.15 -32.62 7.51
C PHE A 647 -39.51 -32.45 8.89
N MET A 648 -38.30 -32.98 9.05
CA MET A 648 -37.56 -32.92 10.32
C MET A 648 -36.16 -32.31 10.15
N SER A 649 -35.61 -31.73 11.20
CA SER A 649 -34.23 -31.29 11.19
C SER A 649 -33.27 -32.46 11.02
N LEU A 650 -32.10 -32.21 10.38
CA LEU A 650 -31.09 -33.26 10.21
C LEU A 650 -30.66 -33.85 11.57
N GLU A 651 -30.53 -33.00 12.60
CA GLU A 651 -30.07 -33.42 13.94
C GLU A 651 -31.07 -34.33 14.63
N GLU A 652 -32.38 -34.07 14.52
CA GLU A 652 -33.42 -34.93 15.07
C GLU A 652 -33.43 -36.29 14.37
N VAL A 653 -33.34 -36.31 13.03
CA VAL A 653 -33.32 -37.58 12.29
C VAL A 653 -32.05 -38.38 12.59
N LEU A 654 -30.90 -37.73 12.67
CA LEU A 654 -29.63 -38.39 13.06
C LEU A 654 -29.73 -38.96 14.49
N HIS A 655 -30.26 -38.21 15.42
CA HIS A 655 -30.42 -38.67 16.81
C HIS A 655 -31.34 -39.88 16.91
N GLN A 656 -32.51 -39.83 16.24
CA GLN A 656 -33.42 -40.98 16.23
C GLN A 656 -32.79 -42.23 15.59
N THR A 657 -32.04 -42.02 14.51
CA THR A 657 -31.43 -43.12 13.75
C THR A 657 -30.22 -43.72 14.51
N ASP A 658 -29.48 -42.87 15.23
CA ASP A 658 -28.40 -43.29 16.12
C ASP A 658 -28.91 -44.13 17.27
N ILE A 659 -30.02 -43.75 17.91
CA ILE A 659 -30.68 -44.56 18.94
C ILE A 659 -31.07 -45.93 18.39
N ALA A 660 -31.62 -46.00 17.17
CA ALA A 660 -31.98 -47.25 16.52
C ALA A 660 -30.77 -48.14 16.24
N MET A 661 -29.71 -47.54 15.76
CA MET A 661 -28.43 -48.20 15.50
C MET A 661 -27.81 -48.75 16.79
N TYR A 662 -27.80 -47.93 17.88
CA TYR A 662 -27.27 -48.34 19.20
C TYR A 662 -28.05 -49.51 19.81
N GLN A 663 -29.40 -49.55 19.65
CA GLN A 663 -30.24 -50.69 20.05
C GLN A 663 -29.90 -51.95 19.26
N SER A 664 -29.62 -51.86 17.97
CA SER A 664 -29.21 -52.95 17.10
C SER A 664 -27.84 -53.53 17.53
N LYS A 665 -26.92 -52.66 17.98
CA LYS A 665 -25.56 -53.01 18.46
C LYS A 665 -25.60 -53.85 19.74
N HIS A 666 -26.55 -53.60 20.66
CA HIS A 666 -26.64 -54.29 21.96
C HIS A 666 -27.46 -55.60 21.91
N HIS A 667 -28.33 -55.81 20.91
CA HIS A 667 -29.11 -57.06 20.79
C HIS A 667 -28.30 -58.23 20.13
N GLY A 668 -27.10 -57.98 19.65
CA GLY A 668 -26.21 -58.98 19.02
C GLY A 668 -25.35 -59.80 20.00
N SER A 669 -25.40 -59.58 21.35
CA SER A 669 -24.57 -60.27 22.32
C SER A 669 -25.27 -61.32 23.17
N GLY A 670 -26.55 -61.66 22.91
CA GLY A 670 -27.28 -62.69 23.65
C GLY A 670 -28.08 -63.58 22.71
N GLN A 671 -27.83 -64.92 22.77
CA GLN A 671 -28.46 -66.07 22.13
C GLN A 671 -29.29 -65.82 20.87
N ARG A 672 -28.82 -66.31 19.75
CA ARG A 672 -29.47 -66.30 18.45
C ARG A 672 -30.80 -67.13 18.45
N ASP A 673 -31.92 -66.42 18.29
CA ASP A 673 -33.14 -66.95 17.72
C ASP A 673 -33.11 -66.62 16.22
N ASN A 674 -33.03 -67.63 15.35
CA ASN A 674 -32.72 -67.55 13.92
C ASN A 674 -33.90 -67.03 13.05
N THR A 675 -34.87 -66.34 13.59
CA THR A 675 -36.10 -66.02 12.87
C THR A 675 -36.53 -64.53 12.88
N LYS A 676 -35.72 -63.58 13.38
CA LYS A 676 -36.06 -62.16 13.29
C LYS A 676 -34.88 -61.30 12.83
N PRO A 677 -35.06 -60.41 11.88
CA PRO A 677 -33.99 -59.51 11.40
C PRO A 677 -33.55 -58.56 12.53
N LEU A 678 -32.24 -58.40 12.66
CA LEU A 678 -31.55 -57.50 13.59
C LEU A 678 -31.81 -56.01 13.30
N LEU A 679 -32.74 -55.74 12.43
CA LEU A 679 -33.02 -54.39 11.89
C LEU A 679 -34.23 -53.77 12.60
N LYS A 680 -34.01 -52.67 13.33
CA LYS A 680 -35.11 -51.89 13.87
C LYS A 680 -35.33 -50.67 12.96
N ILE A 681 -36.41 -50.78 12.16
CA ILE A 681 -36.88 -49.66 11.33
C ILE A 681 -37.77 -48.79 12.22
N ILE A 682 -37.39 -47.52 12.39
CA ILE A 682 -38.26 -46.54 13.09
C ILE A 682 -39.31 -46.10 12.08
N ARG A 683 -40.56 -46.54 12.34
CA ARG A 683 -41.75 -45.97 11.68
C ARG A 683 -42.44 -45.10 12.71
N SER A 684 -42.79 -43.86 12.36
CA SER A 684 -43.69 -43.09 13.18
C SER A 684 -45.06 -43.77 13.20
N SER A 685 -45.41 -44.35 14.33
CA SER A 685 -46.76 -44.92 14.49
C SER A 685 -47.73 -43.78 14.74
N ASN A 686 -48.63 -43.50 13.84
CA ASN A 686 -49.89 -42.83 14.15
C ASN A 686 -50.64 -43.68 15.18
N LYS A 687 -50.73 -43.18 16.41
CA LYS A 687 -51.84 -43.42 17.31
C LYS A 687 -52.48 -42.10 17.64
N SER A 688 -53.63 -41.92 16.98
CA SER A 688 -54.81 -41.09 17.29
C SER A 688 -54.67 -40.07 18.45
#